data_515f3b77dc3b292d63f0457501586219
#
_entry.id   515f3b77dc3b292d63f0457501586219
#
_cell.length_a   1.000
_cell.length_b   1.000
_cell.length_c   1.000
_cell.angle_alpha   90.00
_cell.angle_beta   90.00
_cell.angle_gamma   90.00
#
_symmetry.space_group_name_H-M   'P 1'
#
loop_
_entity.id
_entity.type
_entity.pdbx_description
1 polymer ?
#
loop_
_entity_poly.entity_id
_entity_poly.type
_entity_poly.pdbx_seq_one_letter_code
_entity_poly.pdbx_strand_id
1 'polypeptide(L)'
;MTHTTKSPVSTCSIRLFGVSVLLALVTLMSLPAAAAIDSMTLGARYDATGANITFKVYSSKATRVMVYIYKQSTGLQESVAYVMTKGTNNVWSKTASVSTLKNTYGVTGTVYYGYRAWGPNWPYVSTWTKGSATGFVSDVDAAGNRFNPNKLLLDPYTIEMSHDPTTPTNTDGTIYASGPLYRNIDTGTKAPKGIALATDTTSTGTKPTRALKDDIVYEVHVRGLTKGDSSIAAAYQGTYKGAGLKASYLASLGVTAVEFLPVQETQNDTNDVDPNSTTGDNYWGYMTLNYFSPDRRYSSDKTPGGPTKEWKAMVKAFHDAGIKVYIDVVYNHTGEGGAWAPSDKNTYNLLSFRGLDNPVYYSLTNDKQFSWDNTGCGGNYNSYNTIAQNLIVDSLAHWKDKLGVDGFRFDLASVLGNTCEHGCFNYDKMNSNTALNRIVREMAPRPAAGGTGVDWIAEPWAIGGNSYQVGNFPSGWAEWNGAYRDTFRKDQNKLGSDAVTPGELATRFAGSSDLYQDDGRSPWHSVNFMVAHDGFTLKDLYAYNSKNNNQAWPYGPSDGGEDNNNSWDQGNVAADQRKAARNGLSFMMLSGGVPMITGGDEFLRTQYGNNNTYNLDSSANWMNYTWSADQTNFNTFAKRFIAFRKAHPALRPANFYASNDTNGNVMEQMRWFKADGSVADSYYMTNSSNHAIAYRIDGSEFGDSASAIYVAYNGWSGDVNFTLPWPGSGKSWYRVTDTANWGEGANQFAAPGAEPFIGGEYYSYGLKARSVLVLIAK
;
A
#
# COMPACT_ATOMS: atom_id res chain seq x y z
N MET A 1 -8.29 42.07 -53.27
CA MET A 1 -7.28 43.12 -53.33
C MET A 1 -6.11 42.56 -52.50
N THR A 2 -5.26 41.76 -53.11
CA THR A 2 -3.94 42.04 -53.71
C THR A 2 -3.04 43.02 -52.91
N HIS A 3 -2.03 42.54 -52.26
CA HIS A 3 -0.64 42.72 -52.69
C HIS A 3 0.37 41.92 -51.88
N THR A 4 1.10 41.12 -52.60
CA THR A 4 2.37 40.50 -52.34
C THR A 4 3.52 41.49 -52.22
N THR A 5 4.56 41.24 -51.42
CA THR A 5 5.93 41.44 -51.87
C THR A 5 6.96 40.64 -51.03
N LYS A 6 7.99 40.21 -51.73
CA LYS A 6 9.06 39.27 -51.43
C LYS A 6 10.20 39.86 -50.57
N SER A 7 10.96 38.95 -49.99
CA SER A 7 12.31 39.11 -49.39
C SER A 7 13.34 39.82 -50.29
N PRO A 8 14.50 40.21 -49.66
CA PRO A 8 15.68 39.48 -50.06
C PRO A 8 16.64 39.07 -48.93
N VAL A 9 17.38 37.99 -49.20
CA VAL A 9 18.56 37.46 -48.56
C VAL A 9 19.70 38.47 -48.62
N SER A 10 20.46 38.63 -47.53
CA SER A 10 21.81 39.19 -47.55
C SER A 10 22.72 38.49 -46.57
N THR A 11 23.73 37.85 -47.14
CA THR A 11 24.96 37.32 -46.47
C THR A 11 25.84 38.48 -46.05
N CYS A 12 26.40 38.43 -44.81
CA CYS A 12 27.73 39.01 -44.56
C CYS A 12 28.36 38.53 -43.21
N SER A 13 29.49 37.89 -43.39
CA SER A 13 30.78 37.99 -42.69
C SER A 13 30.89 38.03 -41.17
N ILE A 14 31.60 37.04 -40.68
CA ILE A 14 32.20 36.86 -39.37
C ILE A 14 33.15 38.02 -39.02
N ARG A 15 32.92 38.65 -37.86
CA ARG A 15 33.99 39.37 -37.12
C ARG A 15 33.99 38.87 -35.69
N LEU A 16 35.12 38.27 -35.27
CA LEU A 16 35.45 38.02 -33.87
C LEU A 16 35.58 39.35 -33.11
N PHE A 17 34.81 39.52 -32.07
CA PHE A 17 35.13 40.46 -30.99
C PHE A 17 35.20 39.65 -29.69
N GLY A 18 36.40 39.69 -29.08
CA GLY A 18 36.62 39.16 -27.75
C GLY A 18 35.77 39.95 -26.72
N VAL A 19 34.96 39.26 -25.97
CA VAL A 19 34.26 39.79 -24.80
C VAL A 19 34.89 39.15 -23.58
N SER A 20 35.61 40.00 -22.81
CA SER A 20 36.10 39.66 -21.49
C SER A 20 34.90 39.42 -20.55
N VAL A 21 34.74 38.19 -20.11
CA VAL A 21 33.74 37.83 -19.09
C VAL A 21 34.28 38.26 -17.73
N LEU A 22 33.71 39.32 -17.18
CA LEU A 22 33.88 39.71 -15.78
C LEU A 22 33.07 38.76 -14.94
N LEU A 23 33.74 37.80 -14.27
CA LEU A 23 33.10 36.93 -13.29
C LEU A 23 32.77 37.76 -12.04
N ALA A 24 31.53 38.19 -11.91
CA ALA A 24 31.02 38.71 -10.65
C ALA A 24 30.74 37.52 -9.71
N LEU A 25 31.63 37.33 -8.73
CA LEU A 25 31.37 36.41 -7.59
C LEU A 25 30.22 37.01 -6.77
N VAL A 26 29.00 36.51 -7.00
CA VAL A 26 27.92 36.69 -6.07
C VAL A 26 28.13 35.69 -4.93
N THR A 27 28.70 36.17 -3.82
CA THR A 27 28.67 35.43 -2.56
C THR A 27 27.23 35.35 -2.10
N LEU A 28 26.57 34.24 -2.44
CA LEU A 28 25.37 33.83 -1.73
C LEU A 28 25.78 33.60 -0.26
N MET A 29 25.44 34.54 0.60
CA MET A 29 25.40 34.28 2.04
C MET A 29 24.35 33.17 2.23
N SER A 30 24.80 31.92 2.32
CA SER A 30 23.99 30.84 2.82
C SER A 30 23.61 31.19 4.24
N LEU A 31 22.34 31.50 4.47
CA LEU A 31 21.78 31.45 5.82
C LEU A 31 22.19 30.07 6.40
N PRO A 32 22.66 30.02 7.65
CA PRO A 32 23.01 28.75 8.25
C PRO A 32 21.77 27.87 8.17
N ALA A 33 21.85 26.77 7.45
CA ALA A 33 20.83 25.74 7.46
C ALA A 33 20.62 25.39 8.93
N ALA A 34 19.39 25.54 9.42
CA ALA A 34 19.05 25.06 10.76
C ALA A 34 19.59 23.63 10.85
N ALA A 35 20.40 23.35 11.88
CA ALA A 35 21.03 22.06 12.03
C ALA A 35 19.96 20.97 11.90
N ALA A 36 20.12 20.08 10.93
CA ALA A 36 19.17 19.01 10.70
C ALA A 36 18.95 18.27 12.01
N ILE A 37 17.68 18.05 12.37
CA ILE A 37 17.35 17.25 13.55
C ILE A 37 17.82 15.83 13.23
N ASP A 38 18.65 15.24 14.06
CA ASP A 38 18.91 13.80 14.04
C ASP A 38 17.67 13.11 14.65
N SER A 39 16.64 13.00 13.84
CA SER A 39 15.34 12.47 14.21
C SER A 39 15.41 11.00 14.58
N MET A 40 16.36 10.25 14.00
CA MET A 40 16.61 8.84 14.34
C MET A 40 17.03 8.63 15.80
N THR A 41 17.37 9.68 16.52
CA THR A 41 17.65 9.62 17.96
C THR A 41 16.42 9.86 18.83
N LEU A 42 15.27 10.24 18.25
CA LEU A 42 14.02 10.42 19.00
C LEU A 42 13.51 9.09 19.58
N GLY A 43 12.58 9.18 20.52
CA GLY A 43 12.08 8.03 21.25
C GLY A 43 12.86 7.74 22.54
N ALA A 44 12.58 6.60 23.15
CA ALA A 44 13.33 6.09 24.31
C ALA A 44 14.43 5.15 23.85
N ARG A 45 15.67 5.45 24.17
CA ARG A 45 16.84 4.67 23.77
C ARG A 45 17.73 4.35 24.97
N TYR A 46 18.07 3.04 25.12
CA TYR A 46 19.14 2.64 26.04
C TYR A 46 20.49 3.07 25.49
N ASP A 47 21.40 3.46 26.39
CA ASP A 47 22.80 3.57 26.00
C ASP A 47 23.42 2.17 25.73
N ALA A 48 24.64 2.14 25.18
CA ALA A 48 25.32 0.90 24.81
C ALA A 48 25.55 -0.07 25.98
N THR A 49 25.55 0.43 27.21
CA THR A 49 25.76 -0.36 28.44
C THR A 49 24.45 -0.81 29.07
N GLY A 50 23.31 -0.25 28.64
CA GLY A 50 22.01 -0.46 29.27
C GLY A 50 21.87 0.24 30.62
N ALA A 51 22.82 1.11 31.00
CA ALA A 51 22.82 1.79 32.29
C ALA A 51 21.87 2.98 32.34
N ASN A 52 21.60 3.62 31.21
CA ASN A 52 20.74 4.78 31.11
C ASN A 52 19.72 4.62 29.96
N ILE A 53 18.57 5.29 30.11
CA ILE A 53 17.58 5.49 29.05
C ILE A 53 17.50 6.99 28.78
N THR A 54 17.66 7.38 27.52
CA THR A 54 17.42 8.74 27.07
C THR A 54 16.09 8.83 26.34
N PHE A 55 15.20 9.69 26.84
CA PHE A 55 13.91 10.00 26.25
C PHE A 55 14.03 11.28 25.45
N LYS A 56 13.59 11.31 24.19
CA LYS A 56 13.61 12.48 23.33
C LYS A 56 12.31 12.61 22.54
N VAL A 57 11.72 13.80 22.52
CA VAL A 57 10.51 14.10 21.76
C VAL A 57 10.58 15.51 21.17
N TYR A 58 10.05 15.69 19.97
CA TYR A 58 9.95 16.99 19.32
C TYR A 58 8.66 17.70 19.74
N SER A 59 8.77 18.99 20.09
CA SER A 59 7.64 19.91 20.22
C SER A 59 8.12 21.36 20.12
N SER A 60 7.71 22.07 19.07
CA SER A 60 8.19 23.44 18.78
C SER A 60 7.59 24.49 19.70
N LYS A 61 6.29 24.33 20.02
CA LYS A 61 5.49 25.32 20.75
C LYS A 61 5.33 25.00 22.24
N ALA A 62 5.70 23.79 22.66
CA ALA A 62 5.67 23.49 24.10
C ALA A 62 6.57 24.45 24.88
N THR A 63 6.06 24.90 26.02
CA THR A 63 6.79 25.70 27.01
C THR A 63 7.34 24.85 28.15
N ARG A 64 6.78 23.64 28.30
CA ARG A 64 7.23 22.58 29.22
C ARG A 64 6.82 21.24 28.70
N VAL A 65 7.74 20.28 28.76
CA VAL A 65 7.47 18.85 28.54
C VAL A 65 8.01 18.07 29.71
N MET A 66 7.27 17.05 30.15
CA MET A 66 7.68 16.12 31.18
C MET A 66 7.51 14.68 30.69
N VAL A 67 8.50 13.81 30.99
CA VAL A 67 8.36 12.36 30.80
C VAL A 67 7.89 11.74 32.10
N TYR A 68 6.84 10.91 32.00
CA TYR A 68 6.24 10.16 33.08
C TYR A 68 6.59 8.69 32.89
N ILE A 69 7.14 8.05 33.92
CA ILE A 69 7.65 6.67 33.89
C ILE A 69 6.81 5.79 34.81
N TYR A 70 6.41 4.64 34.27
CA TYR A 70 5.51 3.70 34.91
C TYR A 70 6.16 2.31 35.01
N LYS A 71 5.82 1.55 36.04
CA LYS A 71 6.19 0.14 36.19
C LYS A 71 5.17 -0.84 35.65
N GLN A 72 3.98 -0.34 35.26
CA GLN A 72 2.89 -1.13 34.65
C GLN A 72 2.27 -0.33 33.50
N SER A 73 1.74 -1.03 32.54
CA SER A 73 1.06 -0.44 31.37
C SER A 73 -0.19 0.33 31.77
N THR A 74 -1.00 -0.20 32.70
CA THR A 74 -2.29 0.38 33.15
C THR A 74 -2.47 0.29 34.65
N GLY A 75 -3.47 1.00 35.18
CA GLY A 75 -3.97 0.86 36.56
C GLY A 75 -3.18 1.59 37.64
N LEU A 76 -1.90 1.89 37.42
CA LEU A 76 -1.07 2.59 38.39
C LEU A 76 -0.70 4.01 37.95
N GLN A 77 -0.50 4.87 38.94
CA GLN A 77 0.13 6.17 38.72
C GLN A 77 1.61 5.99 38.36
N GLU A 78 2.19 7.03 37.79
CA GLU A 78 3.63 7.06 37.48
C GLU A 78 4.48 6.77 38.73
N SER A 79 5.58 6.06 38.53
CA SER A 79 6.59 5.87 39.57
C SER A 79 7.44 7.14 39.78
N VAL A 80 7.69 7.88 38.69
CA VAL A 80 8.42 9.13 38.70
C VAL A 80 8.10 9.95 37.45
N ALA A 81 8.17 11.29 37.57
CA ALA A 81 8.08 12.22 36.45
C ALA A 81 9.30 13.16 36.44
N TYR A 82 9.87 13.37 35.27
CA TYR A 82 11.02 14.25 35.09
C TYR A 82 10.68 15.40 34.14
N VAL A 83 11.11 16.61 34.50
CA VAL A 83 11.12 17.76 33.56
C VAL A 83 12.19 17.50 32.51
N MET A 84 11.84 17.70 31.25
CA MET A 84 12.74 17.56 30.11
C MET A 84 13.39 18.93 29.80
N THR A 85 14.58 18.90 29.20
CA THR A 85 15.30 20.09 28.75
C THR A 85 15.07 20.28 27.25
N LYS A 86 14.65 21.49 26.84
CA LYS A 86 14.49 21.87 25.45
C LYS A 86 15.84 22.23 24.82
N GLY A 87 16.20 21.53 23.73
CA GLY A 87 17.34 21.87 22.89
C GLY A 87 17.03 23.00 21.89
N THR A 88 18.05 23.52 21.23
CA THR A 88 17.94 24.59 20.21
C THR A 88 17.11 24.20 19.00
N ASN A 89 16.99 22.89 18.72
CA ASN A 89 16.22 22.31 17.60
C ASN A 89 14.79 21.90 18.00
N ASN A 90 14.27 22.39 19.14
CA ASN A 90 12.95 22.04 19.70
C ASN A 90 12.79 20.57 20.12
N VAL A 91 13.88 19.83 20.22
CA VAL A 91 13.87 18.48 20.80
C VAL A 91 14.01 18.59 22.31
N TRP A 92 13.05 18.01 23.01
CA TRP A 92 13.06 17.89 24.47
C TRP A 92 13.73 16.57 24.84
N SER A 93 14.61 16.60 25.84
CA SER A 93 15.37 15.42 26.23
C SER A 93 15.48 15.26 27.76
N LYS A 94 15.57 13.99 28.19
CA LYS A 94 15.85 13.60 29.56
C LYS A 94 16.54 12.24 29.60
N THR A 95 17.65 12.15 30.28
CA THR A 95 18.30 10.86 30.59
C THR A 95 17.97 10.43 32.01
N ALA A 96 17.57 9.16 32.18
CA ALA A 96 17.30 8.54 33.49
C ALA A 96 18.20 7.32 33.68
N SER A 97 18.80 7.19 34.85
CA SER A 97 19.61 6.00 35.22
C SER A 97 18.68 4.83 35.51
N VAL A 98 18.95 3.67 34.90
CA VAL A 98 18.21 2.42 35.12
C VAL A 98 18.32 1.97 36.59
N SER A 99 19.50 2.12 37.20
CA SER A 99 19.70 1.80 38.62
C SER A 99 18.86 2.69 39.55
N THR A 100 18.73 3.98 39.24
CA THR A 100 17.84 4.89 39.98
C THR A 100 16.37 4.53 39.79
N LEU A 101 15.94 4.23 38.56
CA LEU A 101 14.57 3.80 38.28
C LEU A 101 14.24 2.54 39.09
N LYS A 102 15.16 1.57 39.13
CA LYS A 102 14.99 0.33 39.87
C LYS A 102 15.01 0.53 41.40
N ASN A 103 16.06 1.14 41.91
CA ASN A 103 16.34 1.13 43.36
C ASN A 103 15.57 2.20 44.13
N THR A 104 15.29 3.35 43.50
CA THR A 104 14.60 4.46 44.14
C THR A 104 13.09 4.47 43.82
N TYR A 105 12.73 4.12 42.59
CA TYR A 105 11.34 4.26 42.11
C TYR A 105 10.61 2.92 41.91
N GLY A 106 11.31 1.79 42.16
CA GLY A 106 10.70 0.47 42.10
C GLY A 106 10.31 -0.02 40.71
N VAL A 107 10.92 0.54 39.64
CA VAL A 107 10.74 0.09 38.26
C VAL A 107 11.73 -1.02 37.98
N THR A 108 11.39 -2.25 38.38
CA THR A 108 12.30 -3.42 38.36
C THR A 108 12.26 -4.23 37.07
N GLY A 109 11.29 -3.99 36.22
CA GLY A 109 11.09 -4.72 34.95
C GLY A 109 11.00 -3.77 33.76
N THR A 110 9.99 -3.96 32.93
CA THR A 110 9.70 -3.12 31.77
C THR A 110 9.48 -1.66 32.16
N VAL A 111 10.12 -0.78 31.41
CA VAL A 111 9.92 0.68 31.56
C VAL A 111 8.86 1.14 30.58
N TYR A 112 7.69 1.52 31.10
CA TYR A 112 6.62 2.16 30.35
C TYR A 112 6.71 3.67 30.54
N TYR A 113 6.43 4.45 29.49
CA TYR A 113 6.53 5.90 29.56
C TYR A 113 5.54 6.62 28.63
N GLY A 114 5.33 7.89 28.92
CA GLY A 114 4.58 8.83 28.09
C GLY A 114 4.91 10.26 28.46
N TYR A 115 4.39 11.21 27.69
CA TYR A 115 4.68 12.62 27.88
C TYR A 115 3.47 13.42 28.34
N ARG A 116 3.71 14.52 29.08
CA ARG A 116 2.74 15.58 29.27
C ARG A 116 3.37 16.89 28.82
N ALA A 117 2.60 17.70 28.10
CA ALA A 117 3.07 18.94 27.50
C ALA A 117 2.16 20.12 27.87
N TRP A 118 2.78 21.25 28.06
CA TRP A 118 2.15 22.57 28.27
C TRP A 118 2.61 23.50 27.15
N GLY A 119 1.74 24.42 26.76
CA GLY A 119 2.05 25.40 25.71
C GLY A 119 1.14 26.61 25.76
N PRO A 120 1.07 27.41 24.68
CA PRO A 120 0.37 28.71 24.70
C PRO A 120 -1.10 28.64 25.12
N ASN A 121 -1.83 27.61 24.69
CA ASN A 121 -3.24 27.39 25.03
C ASN A 121 -3.45 26.83 26.44
N TRP A 122 -2.39 26.35 27.09
CA TRP A 122 -2.40 25.85 28.46
C TRP A 122 -1.00 26.02 29.08
N PRO A 123 -0.60 27.23 29.50
CA PRO A 123 0.70 27.50 30.13
C PRO A 123 0.86 26.74 31.45
N TYR A 124 2.10 26.38 31.76
CA TYR A 124 2.42 25.75 33.03
C TYR A 124 2.29 26.74 34.19
N VAL A 125 1.59 26.32 35.24
CA VAL A 125 1.48 26.99 36.52
C VAL A 125 1.93 26.03 37.62
N SER A 126 2.76 26.46 38.56
CA SER A 126 3.36 25.58 39.57
C SER A 126 2.35 24.91 40.50
N THR A 127 1.15 25.45 40.58
CA THR A 127 0.02 24.93 41.36
C THR A 127 -0.85 23.94 40.57
N TRP A 128 -0.48 23.65 39.29
CA TRP A 128 -1.21 22.67 38.50
C TRP A 128 -1.12 21.27 39.11
N THR A 129 -2.25 20.61 39.18
CA THR A 129 -2.37 19.20 39.59
C THR A 129 -3.14 18.41 38.53
N LYS A 130 -2.88 17.09 38.44
CA LYS A 130 -3.60 16.19 37.54
C LYS A 130 -5.10 16.30 37.77
N GLY A 131 -5.86 16.37 36.69
CA GLY A 131 -7.32 16.53 36.73
C GLY A 131 -7.81 17.97 36.94
N SER A 132 -6.90 18.95 37.07
CA SER A 132 -7.30 20.35 37.25
C SER A 132 -7.29 21.14 35.94
N ALA A 133 -8.06 22.25 35.92
CA ALA A 133 -8.04 23.23 34.85
C ALA A 133 -7.03 24.37 35.11
N THR A 134 -6.14 24.27 36.12
CA THR A 134 -5.21 25.32 36.48
C THR A 134 -4.30 25.64 35.29
N GLY A 135 -4.25 26.93 34.91
CA GLY A 135 -3.51 27.42 33.75
C GLY A 135 -4.24 27.30 32.40
N PHE A 136 -5.41 26.70 32.34
CA PHE A 136 -6.19 26.57 31.10
C PHE A 136 -6.59 27.94 30.52
N VAL A 137 -6.38 28.12 29.22
CA VAL A 137 -6.80 29.28 28.43
C VAL A 137 -7.87 28.88 27.40
N SER A 138 -7.57 27.86 26.55
CA SER A 138 -8.50 27.36 25.54
C SER A 138 -8.15 25.95 25.16
N ASP A 139 -9.10 25.20 24.58
CA ASP A 139 -8.83 23.85 24.03
C ASP A 139 -8.02 23.94 22.72
N VAL A 140 -8.18 25.02 21.98
CA VAL A 140 -7.38 25.38 20.80
C VAL A 140 -7.15 26.88 20.78
N ASP A 141 -5.94 27.33 20.45
CA ASP A 141 -5.65 28.75 20.25
C ASP A 141 -5.67 29.15 18.75
N ALA A 142 -5.47 30.43 18.46
CA ALA A 142 -5.46 30.95 17.09
C ALA A 142 -4.33 30.37 16.21
N ALA A 143 -3.29 29.78 16.79
CA ALA A 143 -2.20 29.11 16.09
C ALA A 143 -2.45 27.61 15.87
N GLY A 144 -3.56 27.08 16.40
CA GLY A 144 -3.93 25.67 16.31
C GLY A 144 -3.29 24.78 17.38
N ASN A 145 -2.66 25.35 18.41
CA ASN A 145 -2.08 24.57 19.50
C ASN A 145 -3.18 23.93 20.36
N ARG A 146 -2.98 22.67 20.78
CA ARG A 146 -3.94 21.86 21.55
C ARG A 146 -3.30 21.17 22.76
N PHE A 147 -2.39 21.84 23.45
CA PHE A 147 -1.77 21.30 24.65
C PHE A 147 -2.82 21.05 25.75
N ASN A 148 -2.76 19.86 26.36
CA ASN A 148 -3.57 19.51 27.52
C ASN A 148 -2.76 18.59 28.47
N PRO A 149 -2.26 19.13 29.59
CA PRO A 149 -1.39 18.35 30.48
C PRO A 149 -2.12 17.23 31.24
N ASN A 150 -3.43 17.18 31.21
CA ASN A 150 -4.20 16.05 31.76
C ASN A 150 -4.15 14.82 30.88
N LYS A 151 -3.77 14.95 29.60
CA LYS A 151 -3.62 13.83 28.67
C LYS A 151 -2.18 13.33 28.70
N LEU A 152 -2.00 12.04 29.00
CA LEU A 152 -0.71 11.38 28.80
C LEU A 152 -0.60 11.05 27.32
N LEU A 153 0.46 11.51 26.68
CA LEU A 153 0.71 11.40 25.25
C LEU A 153 1.69 10.28 24.97
N LEU A 154 1.34 9.41 24.01
CA LEU A 154 2.21 8.39 23.48
C LEU A 154 3.38 9.05 22.72
N ASP A 155 4.55 8.50 22.83
CA ASP A 155 5.71 8.93 22.06
C ASP A 155 5.54 8.53 20.57
N PRO A 156 5.56 9.51 19.63
CA PRO A 156 5.49 9.20 18.19
C PRO A 156 6.59 8.26 17.69
N TYR A 157 7.73 8.19 18.37
CA TYR A 157 8.90 7.37 18.02
C TYR A 157 9.06 6.13 18.92
N THR A 158 8.03 5.74 19.66
CA THR A 158 8.12 4.49 20.40
C THR A 158 8.13 3.30 19.42
N ILE A 159 9.01 2.34 19.67
CA ILE A 159 9.15 1.13 18.84
C ILE A 159 8.25 -0.02 19.27
N GLU A 160 7.53 0.15 20.38
CA GLU A 160 6.47 -0.76 20.82
C GLU A 160 5.52 -0.01 21.75
N MET A 161 4.23 -0.25 21.57
CA MET A 161 3.14 0.33 22.34
C MET A 161 2.58 -0.69 23.33
N SER A 162 2.11 -0.25 24.50
CA SER A 162 1.68 -1.16 25.57
C SER A 162 0.30 -1.79 25.34
N HIS A 163 -0.63 -1.06 24.80
CA HIS A 163 -2.04 -1.47 24.57
C HIS A 163 -2.75 -0.37 23.77
N ASP A 164 -3.93 -0.64 23.26
CA ASP A 164 -4.78 0.32 22.56
C ASP A 164 -5.45 1.30 23.51
N PRO A 165 -5.97 2.44 23.00
CA PRO A 165 -6.67 3.42 23.83
C PRO A 165 -7.83 2.85 24.61
N THR A 166 -8.62 1.97 24.00
CA THR A 166 -9.67 1.21 24.66
C THR A 166 -9.24 -0.23 24.86
N THR A 167 -9.67 -0.83 25.96
CA THR A 167 -9.37 -2.22 26.34
C THR A 167 -10.55 -2.79 27.10
N PRO A 168 -10.66 -4.11 27.32
CA PRO A 168 -11.72 -4.69 28.16
C PRO A 168 -11.84 -4.10 29.57
N THR A 169 -10.76 -3.48 30.06
CA THR A 169 -10.73 -2.81 31.38
C THR A 169 -10.82 -1.28 31.29
N ASN A 170 -10.81 -0.71 30.10
CA ASN A 170 -10.96 0.70 29.82
C ASN A 170 -11.76 0.88 28.53
N THR A 171 -13.08 0.77 28.63
CA THR A 171 -14.00 0.81 27.48
C THR A 171 -14.38 2.23 27.04
N ASP A 172 -14.02 3.26 27.82
CA ASP A 172 -14.38 4.66 27.54
C ASP A 172 -13.25 5.39 26.77
N GLY A 173 -13.34 5.42 25.44
CA GLY A 173 -12.42 6.17 24.57
C GLY A 173 -12.57 7.69 24.67
N THR A 174 -13.68 8.21 25.23
CA THR A 174 -13.92 9.66 25.34
C THR A 174 -12.97 10.36 26.30
N ILE A 175 -12.37 9.62 27.21
CA ILE A 175 -11.40 10.17 28.19
C ILE A 175 -10.20 10.85 27.54
N TYR A 176 -9.87 10.50 26.29
CA TYR A 176 -8.75 11.08 25.56
C TYR A 176 -9.08 12.43 24.89
N ALA A 177 -10.36 12.79 24.84
CA ALA A 177 -10.79 14.02 24.21
C ALA A 177 -10.42 15.28 25.01
N SER A 178 -10.22 16.38 24.32
CA SER A 178 -10.26 17.74 24.83
C SER A 178 -11.72 18.23 24.94
N GLY A 179 -11.93 19.51 25.17
CA GLY A 179 -13.27 20.10 25.28
C GLY A 179 -13.84 20.13 26.71
N PRO A 180 -14.94 20.85 26.91
CA PRO A 180 -15.46 21.17 28.25
C PRO A 180 -15.75 19.96 29.13
N LEU A 181 -16.20 18.85 28.53
CA LEU A 181 -16.60 17.66 29.28
C LEU A 181 -15.40 16.77 29.65
N TYR A 182 -14.31 16.81 28.86
CA TYR A 182 -13.28 15.80 28.94
C TYR A 182 -11.89 16.36 29.30
N ARG A 183 -11.65 17.69 29.15
CA ARG A 183 -10.31 18.30 29.30
C ARG A 183 -9.64 18.05 30.66
N ASN A 184 -10.44 17.88 31.71
CA ASN A 184 -9.92 17.67 33.06
C ASN A 184 -9.73 16.20 33.44
N ILE A 185 -10.05 15.27 32.55
CA ILE A 185 -9.85 13.83 32.81
C ILE A 185 -8.37 13.51 32.70
N ASP A 186 -7.77 13.07 33.80
CA ASP A 186 -6.40 12.54 33.79
C ASP A 186 -6.34 11.14 33.19
N THR A 187 -5.58 10.98 32.11
CA THR A 187 -5.46 9.69 31.40
C THR A 187 -4.25 8.86 31.84
N GLY A 188 -3.42 9.32 32.77
CA GLY A 188 -2.14 8.72 33.12
C GLY A 188 -2.18 7.22 33.47
N THR A 189 -3.26 6.76 34.11
CA THR A 189 -3.41 5.35 34.50
C THR A 189 -3.99 4.46 33.40
N LYS A 190 -4.52 5.05 32.33
CA LYS A 190 -5.30 4.34 31.28
C LYS A 190 -4.69 4.47 29.89
N ALA A 191 -4.02 5.58 29.58
CA ALA A 191 -3.49 5.85 28.24
C ALA A 191 -2.42 4.83 27.82
N PRO A 192 -2.38 4.49 26.54
CA PRO A 192 -1.28 3.70 25.97
C PRO A 192 0.06 4.38 26.26
N LYS A 193 1.08 3.55 26.46
CA LYS A 193 2.43 3.98 26.82
C LYS A 193 3.43 3.41 25.86
N GLY A 194 4.49 4.15 25.57
CA GLY A 194 5.67 3.60 24.92
C GLY A 194 6.38 2.62 25.85
N ILE A 195 7.00 1.62 25.25
CA ILE A 195 7.84 0.66 25.94
C ILE A 195 9.29 0.92 25.55
N ALA A 196 10.14 1.20 26.53
CA ALA A 196 11.57 1.28 26.30
C ALA A 196 12.16 -0.13 26.17
N LEU A 197 12.57 -0.50 24.98
CA LEU A 197 13.13 -1.82 24.67
C LEU A 197 14.64 -1.75 24.44
N ALA A 198 15.34 -2.78 24.89
CA ALA A 198 16.72 -3.03 24.46
C ALA A 198 16.72 -3.42 22.97
N THR A 199 17.89 -3.26 22.34
CA THR A 199 18.07 -3.66 20.94
C THR A 199 17.80 -5.16 20.75
N ASP A 200 16.85 -5.49 19.89
CA ASP A 200 16.54 -6.86 19.50
C ASP A 200 17.45 -7.30 18.34
N THR A 201 18.03 -8.50 18.47
CA THR A 201 18.97 -9.09 17.50
C THR A 201 18.38 -10.23 16.69
N THR A 202 17.08 -10.48 16.76
CA THR A 202 16.39 -11.49 15.96
C THR A 202 16.62 -11.21 14.48
N SER A 203 17.02 -12.23 13.72
CA SER A 203 17.31 -12.13 12.29
C SER A 203 16.00 -12.08 11.47
N THR A 204 16.00 -11.29 10.43
CA THR A 204 14.95 -11.26 9.40
C THR A 204 15.30 -12.09 8.15
N GLY A 205 16.42 -12.83 8.16
CA GLY A 205 16.90 -13.57 6.98
C GLY A 205 17.57 -12.67 5.94
N THR A 206 17.86 -13.25 4.79
CA THR A 206 18.48 -12.55 3.66
C THR A 206 17.39 -12.03 2.71
N LYS A 207 17.37 -10.72 2.47
CA LYS A 207 16.41 -10.09 1.58
C LYS A 207 16.56 -10.58 0.14
N PRO A 208 15.46 -10.96 -0.54
CA PRO A 208 15.48 -11.23 -1.97
C PRO A 208 15.84 -9.97 -2.78
N THR A 209 16.66 -10.15 -3.83
CA THR A 209 17.16 -9.05 -4.67
C THR A 209 16.48 -8.98 -6.04
N ARG A 210 15.41 -9.73 -6.26
CA ARG A 210 14.68 -9.80 -7.53
C ARG A 210 14.14 -8.43 -7.92
N ALA A 211 14.16 -8.10 -9.23
CA ALA A 211 13.55 -6.90 -9.77
C ALA A 211 12.02 -6.90 -9.58
N LEU A 212 11.41 -5.73 -9.38
CA LEU A 212 9.96 -5.60 -9.22
C LEU A 212 9.18 -6.16 -10.43
N LYS A 213 9.68 -5.96 -11.67
CA LYS A 213 9.07 -6.52 -12.90
C LYS A 213 8.90 -8.04 -12.89
N ASP A 214 9.69 -8.74 -12.09
CA ASP A 214 9.69 -10.19 -11.98
C ASP A 214 8.88 -10.70 -10.76
N ASP A 215 8.24 -9.80 -10.03
CA ASP A 215 7.42 -10.17 -8.88
C ASP A 215 6.00 -10.56 -9.28
N ILE A 216 5.44 -11.44 -8.46
CA ILE A 216 4.03 -11.77 -8.36
C ILE A 216 3.65 -11.36 -6.94
N VAL A 217 2.90 -10.27 -6.83
CA VAL A 217 2.48 -9.72 -5.54
C VAL A 217 1.22 -10.42 -5.05
N TYR A 218 1.17 -10.71 -3.76
CA TYR A 218 0.02 -11.30 -3.09
C TYR A 218 -0.40 -10.43 -1.92
N GLU A 219 -1.46 -9.65 -2.11
CA GLU A 219 -2.05 -8.78 -1.11
C GLU A 219 -2.84 -9.56 -0.10
N VAL A 220 -2.59 -9.40 1.20
CA VAL A 220 -3.28 -10.19 2.23
C VAL A 220 -3.25 -9.56 3.61
N HIS A 221 -4.32 -9.78 4.38
CA HIS A 221 -4.36 -9.44 5.80
C HIS A 221 -3.68 -10.51 6.65
N VAL A 222 -2.79 -10.13 7.59
CA VAL A 222 -2.06 -11.08 8.46
C VAL A 222 -3.01 -12.06 9.15
N ARG A 223 -4.06 -11.54 9.78
CA ARG A 223 -5.03 -12.36 10.51
C ARG A 223 -5.87 -13.20 9.56
N GLY A 224 -6.36 -12.62 8.47
CA GLY A 224 -7.18 -13.30 7.47
C GLY A 224 -6.48 -14.49 6.82
N LEU A 225 -5.17 -14.40 6.63
CA LEU A 225 -4.37 -15.46 6.00
C LEU A 225 -4.45 -16.81 6.73
N THR A 226 -4.57 -16.80 8.06
CA THR A 226 -4.46 -18.05 8.82
C THR A 226 -5.55 -18.28 9.87
N LYS A 227 -6.40 -17.30 10.14
CA LYS A 227 -7.42 -17.44 11.21
C LYS A 227 -8.42 -18.58 10.92
N GLY A 228 -8.74 -18.81 9.66
CA GLY A 228 -9.62 -19.90 9.20
C GLY A 228 -8.90 -21.22 8.88
N ASP A 229 -7.57 -21.32 9.11
CA ASP A 229 -6.79 -22.51 8.78
C ASP A 229 -6.69 -23.49 9.95
N SER A 230 -7.51 -24.55 9.91
CA SER A 230 -7.51 -25.59 10.95
C SER A 230 -6.25 -26.44 10.99
N SER A 231 -5.38 -26.39 9.99
CA SER A 231 -4.08 -27.08 9.99
C SER A 231 -3.03 -26.39 10.87
N ILE A 232 -3.27 -25.13 11.24
CA ILE A 232 -2.40 -24.33 12.12
C ILE A 232 -2.94 -24.42 13.57
N ALA A 233 -2.03 -24.60 14.52
CA ALA A 233 -2.40 -24.61 15.94
C ALA A 233 -3.14 -23.33 16.33
N ALA A 234 -4.25 -23.45 17.07
CA ALA A 234 -5.16 -22.36 17.40
C ALA A 234 -4.46 -21.12 18.00
N ALA A 235 -3.40 -21.33 18.79
CA ALA A 235 -2.61 -20.25 19.39
C ALA A 235 -1.85 -19.38 18.34
N TYR A 236 -1.67 -19.88 17.13
CA TYR A 236 -0.95 -19.20 16.05
C TYR A 236 -1.85 -18.75 14.90
N GLN A 237 -3.11 -19.18 14.90
CA GLN A 237 -4.07 -18.73 13.90
C GLN A 237 -4.30 -17.21 13.99
N GLY A 238 -4.14 -16.53 12.86
CA GLY A 238 -4.30 -15.08 12.77
C GLY A 238 -3.15 -14.27 13.36
N THR A 239 -1.97 -14.86 13.52
CA THR A 239 -0.78 -14.19 14.07
C THR A 239 0.37 -14.13 13.07
N TYR A 240 1.40 -13.30 13.36
CA TYR A 240 2.66 -13.28 12.60
C TYR A 240 3.27 -14.67 12.48
N LYS A 241 3.28 -15.44 13.58
CA LYS A 241 3.79 -16.80 13.55
C LYS A 241 2.99 -17.71 12.64
N GLY A 242 1.67 -17.60 12.65
CA GLY A 242 0.78 -18.31 11.72
C GLY A 242 1.05 -17.91 10.27
N ALA A 243 1.16 -16.61 9.99
CA ALA A 243 1.46 -16.12 8.65
C ALA A 243 2.82 -16.66 8.14
N GLY A 244 3.85 -16.69 8.98
CA GLY A 244 5.16 -17.28 8.64
C GLY A 244 5.08 -18.77 8.26
N LEU A 245 4.16 -19.54 8.86
CA LEU A 245 3.92 -20.93 8.50
C LEU A 245 3.31 -21.11 7.10
N LYS A 246 2.72 -20.05 6.50
CA LYS A 246 2.19 -20.08 5.13
C LYS A 246 3.23 -19.74 4.06
N ALA A 247 4.46 -19.38 4.41
CA ALA A 247 5.49 -19.00 3.44
C ALA A 247 5.72 -20.11 2.39
N SER A 248 5.77 -21.38 2.80
CA SER A 248 5.93 -22.51 1.88
C SER A 248 4.73 -22.71 0.95
N TYR A 249 3.50 -22.46 1.44
CA TYR A 249 2.30 -22.50 0.61
C TYR A 249 2.37 -21.42 -0.50
N LEU A 250 2.65 -20.15 -0.11
CA LEU A 250 2.75 -19.05 -1.07
C LEU A 250 3.90 -19.25 -2.06
N ALA A 251 5.05 -19.77 -1.62
CA ALA A 251 6.14 -20.16 -2.52
C ALA A 251 5.69 -21.24 -3.51
N SER A 252 4.93 -22.25 -3.06
CA SER A 252 4.39 -23.32 -3.91
C SER A 252 3.33 -22.85 -4.91
N LEU A 253 2.62 -21.76 -4.57
CA LEU A 253 1.71 -21.06 -5.49
C LEU A 253 2.50 -20.31 -6.56
N GLY A 254 3.74 -19.93 -6.27
CA GLY A 254 4.62 -19.16 -7.14
C GLY A 254 4.70 -17.67 -6.81
N VAL A 255 4.05 -17.24 -5.72
CA VAL A 255 4.15 -15.89 -5.16
C VAL A 255 5.60 -15.54 -4.85
N THR A 256 5.98 -14.30 -5.09
CA THR A 256 7.36 -13.82 -4.91
C THR A 256 7.47 -12.57 -4.06
N ALA A 257 6.35 -11.90 -3.81
CA ALA A 257 6.23 -10.83 -2.84
C ALA A 257 4.87 -10.95 -2.13
N VAL A 258 4.85 -10.88 -0.81
CA VAL A 258 3.61 -10.75 -0.03
C VAL A 258 3.46 -9.28 0.37
N GLU A 259 2.27 -8.71 0.17
CA GLU A 259 1.89 -7.37 0.60
C GLU A 259 0.87 -7.48 1.72
N PHE A 260 1.30 -7.18 2.94
CA PHE A 260 0.42 -7.22 4.09
C PHE A 260 -0.34 -5.91 4.24
N LEU A 261 -1.68 -5.98 4.42
CA LEU A 261 -2.48 -4.87 4.90
C LEU A 261 -1.85 -4.31 6.19
N PRO A 262 -2.24 -3.11 6.66
CA PRO A 262 -1.50 -2.40 7.71
C PRO A 262 -1.14 -3.28 8.91
N VAL A 263 0.14 -3.25 9.27
CA VAL A 263 0.74 -4.01 10.38
C VAL A 263 1.43 -3.10 11.40
N GLN A 264 1.36 -1.79 11.20
CA GLN A 264 1.73 -0.79 12.18
C GLN A 264 0.62 -0.72 13.24
N GLU A 265 0.98 -0.42 14.52
CA GLU A 265 -0.02 -0.31 15.58
C GLU A 265 -1.18 0.62 15.18
N THR A 266 -2.38 0.09 15.22
CA THR A 266 -3.61 0.76 14.79
C THR A 266 -4.58 0.92 15.93
N GLN A 267 -5.51 1.88 15.80
CA GLN A 267 -6.65 1.96 16.70
C GLN A 267 -7.64 0.84 16.37
N ASN A 268 -7.91 0.00 17.37
CA ASN A 268 -8.73 -1.18 17.23
C ASN A 268 -9.75 -1.24 18.37
N ASP A 269 -10.68 -0.29 18.36
CA ASP A 269 -11.51 0.04 19.52
C ASP A 269 -12.39 -1.12 19.99
N THR A 270 -13.16 -1.73 19.09
CA THR A 270 -14.22 -2.64 19.49
C THR A 270 -13.70 -4.03 19.81
N ASN A 271 -12.77 -4.58 19.02
CA ASN A 271 -12.23 -5.92 19.27
C ASN A 271 -11.32 -6.00 20.49
N ASP A 272 -10.69 -4.90 20.88
CA ASP A 272 -9.94 -4.84 22.13
C ASP A 272 -10.87 -4.81 23.36
N VAL A 273 -12.09 -4.30 23.20
CA VAL A 273 -13.12 -4.29 24.24
C VAL A 273 -13.84 -5.63 24.29
N ASP A 274 -14.29 -6.13 23.16
CA ASP A 274 -14.97 -7.41 22.99
C ASP A 274 -14.47 -8.12 21.73
N PRO A 275 -13.59 -9.12 21.87
CA PRO A 275 -13.05 -9.89 20.74
C PRO A 275 -14.12 -10.63 19.91
N ASN A 276 -15.32 -10.76 20.42
CA ASN A 276 -16.46 -11.36 19.72
C ASN A 276 -17.47 -10.33 19.25
N SER A 277 -17.09 -9.05 19.20
CA SER A 277 -18.00 -7.98 18.77
C SER A 277 -18.53 -8.25 17.37
N THR A 278 -19.83 -8.01 17.22
CA THR A 278 -20.56 -8.10 15.95
C THR A 278 -20.89 -6.71 15.38
N THR A 279 -20.45 -5.65 16.03
CA THR A 279 -20.82 -4.26 15.69
C THR A 279 -19.76 -3.53 14.87
N GLY A 280 -18.74 -4.26 14.45
CA GLY A 280 -17.71 -3.71 13.62
C GLY A 280 -16.52 -3.16 14.42
N ASP A 281 -15.41 -3.21 13.77
CA ASP A 281 -14.09 -2.84 14.26
C ASP A 281 -13.23 -2.36 13.10
N ASN A 282 -12.04 -1.89 13.37
CA ASN A 282 -11.06 -1.59 12.34
C ASN A 282 -10.23 -2.85 12.01
N TYR A 283 -10.86 -3.84 11.39
CA TYR A 283 -10.20 -5.11 11.06
C TYR A 283 -9.03 -4.92 10.08
N TRP A 284 -9.18 -4.08 9.04
CA TRP A 284 -8.12 -3.88 8.06
C TRP A 284 -6.89 -3.14 8.61
N GLY A 285 -7.07 -2.25 9.59
CA GLY A 285 -5.97 -1.57 10.25
C GLY A 285 -5.61 -0.18 9.69
N TYR A 286 -6.45 0.43 8.88
CA TYR A 286 -6.18 1.76 8.27
C TYR A 286 -6.40 2.95 9.23
N MET A 287 -6.06 2.79 10.52
CA MET A 287 -6.14 3.84 11.56
C MET A 287 -4.90 3.81 12.44
N THR A 288 -3.74 4.11 11.86
CA THR A 288 -2.43 3.99 12.50
C THR A 288 -2.26 4.95 13.68
N LEU A 289 -1.94 4.42 14.84
CA LEU A 289 -1.60 5.18 16.05
C LEU A 289 -0.10 5.40 16.23
N ASN A 290 0.70 4.40 15.84
CA ASN A 290 2.15 4.47 15.92
C ASN A 290 2.80 3.83 14.69
N TYR A 291 3.71 4.57 14.05
CA TYR A 291 4.32 4.18 12.78
C TYR A 291 5.55 3.28 12.93
N PHE A 292 6.07 3.04 14.15
CA PHE A 292 7.29 2.27 14.38
C PHE A 292 7.03 0.87 14.94
N SER A 293 5.89 0.68 15.60
CA SER A 293 5.57 -0.56 16.32
C SER A 293 4.86 -1.55 15.41
N PRO A 294 5.30 -2.83 15.35
CA PRO A 294 4.45 -3.90 14.84
C PRO A 294 3.19 -4.03 15.69
N ASP A 295 2.03 -4.13 15.04
CA ASP A 295 0.74 -4.24 15.74
C ASP A 295 0.73 -5.52 16.57
N ARG A 296 0.65 -5.37 17.90
CA ARG A 296 0.67 -6.49 18.84
C ARG A 296 -0.60 -7.35 18.73
N ARG A 297 -1.68 -6.85 18.11
CA ARG A 297 -2.90 -7.61 17.83
C ARG A 297 -2.58 -8.91 17.07
N TYR A 298 -1.60 -8.86 16.16
CA TYR A 298 -1.17 -10.00 15.35
C TYR A 298 -0.03 -10.82 15.97
N SER A 299 0.41 -10.55 17.19
CA SER A 299 1.42 -11.36 17.85
C SER A 299 0.81 -12.43 18.77
N SER A 300 1.34 -13.64 18.77
CA SER A 300 1.00 -14.66 19.76
C SER A 300 1.71 -14.43 21.09
N ASP A 301 2.88 -13.77 21.06
CA ASP A 301 3.62 -13.32 22.23
C ASP A 301 3.32 -11.85 22.51
N LYS A 302 2.52 -11.56 23.55
CA LYS A 302 2.13 -10.22 23.98
C LYS A 302 3.11 -9.60 25.00
N THR A 303 4.20 -10.28 25.33
CA THR A 303 5.20 -9.76 26.27
C THR A 303 6.02 -8.64 25.59
N PRO A 304 6.55 -7.67 26.35
CA PRO A 304 7.39 -6.60 25.80
C PRO A 304 8.54 -7.14 24.93
N GLY A 305 8.61 -6.68 23.68
CA GLY A 305 9.53 -7.18 22.65
C GLY A 305 9.05 -8.42 21.89
N GLY A 306 7.97 -9.07 22.34
CA GLY A 306 7.38 -10.24 21.70
C GLY A 306 6.87 -9.94 20.28
N PRO A 307 6.05 -8.89 20.06
CA PRO A 307 5.57 -8.50 18.74
C PRO A 307 6.71 -8.29 17.73
N THR A 308 7.74 -7.55 18.11
CA THR A 308 8.92 -7.30 17.26
C THR A 308 9.65 -8.60 16.88
N LYS A 309 9.84 -9.51 17.84
CA LYS A 309 10.53 -10.80 17.59
C LYS A 309 9.71 -11.70 16.66
N GLU A 310 8.40 -11.78 16.92
CA GLU A 310 7.51 -12.62 16.11
C GLU A 310 7.37 -12.09 14.69
N TRP A 311 7.26 -10.75 14.51
CA TRP A 311 7.34 -10.11 13.20
C TRP A 311 8.62 -10.49 12.45
N LYS A 312 9.79 -10.32 13.08
CA LYS A 312 11.07 -10.63 12.43
C LYS A 312 11.19 -12.12 12.06
N ALA A 313 10.68 -13.02 12.91
CA ALA A 313 10.65 -14.44 12.60
C ALA A 313 9.76 -14.77 11.41
N MET A 314 8.61 -14.09 11.27
CA MET A 314 7.73 -14.19 10.11
C MET A 314 8.45 -13.70 8.84
N VAL A 315 9.04 -12.52 8.87
CA VAL A 315 9.82 -11.97 7.73
C VAL A 315 10.92 -12.94 7.31
N LYS A 316 11.64 -13.49 8.29
CA LYS A 316 12.67 -14.51 8.00
C LYS A 316 12.10 -15.73 7.26
N ALA A 317 10.94 -16.23 7.68
CA ALA A 317 10.31 -17.37 7.02
C ALA A 317 9.96 -17.07 5.55
N PHE A 318 9.49 -15.86 5.24
CA PHE A 318 9.24 -15.43 3.86
C PHE A 318 10.54 -15.27 3.07
N HIS A 319 11.56 -14.63 3.63
CA HIS A 319 12.87 -14.49 2.98
C HIS A 319 13.53 -15.84 2.70
N ASP A 320 13.49 -16.78 3.65
CA ASP A 320 14.00 -18.15 3.47
C ASP A 320 13.25 -18.88 2.33
N ALA A 321 11.99 -18.54 2.08
CA ALA A 321 11.19 -19.04 0.98
C ALA A 321 11.39 -18.25 -0.34
N GLY A 322 12.28 -17.25 -0.37
CA GLY A 322 12.55 -16.38 -1.51
C GLY A 322 11.46 -15.36 -1.81
N ILE A 323 10.59 -15.07 -0.84
CA ILE A 323 9.46 -14.14 -0.96
C ILE A 323 9.84 -12.83 -0.28
N LYS A 324 9.69 -11.71 -1.00
CA LYS A 324 9.79 -10.36 -0.42
C LYS A 324 8.60 -10.08 0.50
N VAL A 325 8.81 -9.22 1.49
CA VAL A 325 7.76 -8.75 2.39
C VAL A 325 7.52 -7.26 2.14
N TYR A 326 6.32 -6.92 1.68
CA TYR A 326 5.81 -5.56 1.58
C TYR A 326 4.80 -5.32 2.69
N ILE A 327 4.67 -4.07 3.11
CA ILE A 327 3.63 -3.64 4.03
C ILE A 327 2.87 -2.44 3.47
N ASP A 328 1.59 -2.41 3.75
CA ASP A 328 0.75 -1.25 3.51
C ASP A 328 0.95 -0.23 4.62
N VAL A 329 1.18 1.04 4.26
CA VAL A 329 1.47 2.12 5.20
C VAL A 329 0.52 3.30 5.00
N VAL A 330 0.03 3.83 6.12
CA VAL A 330 -1.00 4.87 6.15
C VAL A 330 -0.40 6.15 6.69
N TYR A 331 0.21 6.97 5.81
CA TYR A 331 0.79 8.27 6.22
C TYR A 331 -0.09 9.47 5.82
N ASN A 332 -1.22 9.22 5.23
CA ASN A 332 -2.14 10.28 4.82
C ASN A 332 -2.99 10.79 5.99
N HIS A 333 -3.27 9.97 7.01
CA HIS A 333 -3.99 10.31 8.24
C HIS A 333 -3.48 9.48 9.44
N THR A 334 -4.07 9.66 10.62
CA THR A 334 -3.72 8.91 11.83
C THR A 334 -4.95 8.41 12.58
N GLY A 335 -4.77 7.42 13.45
CA GLY A 335 -5.80 6.90 14.35
C GLY A 335 -6.24 7.86 15.47
N GLU A 336 -5.65 9.07 15.60
CA GLU A 336 -6.21 10.10 16.48
C GLU A 336 -7.53 10.68 15.95
N GLY A 337 -7.86 10.45 14.64
CA GLY A 337 -9.08 10.95 14.01
C GLY A 337 -9.17 12.46 13.90
N GLY A 338 -10.36 12.97 13.55
CA GLY A 338 -10.67 14.39 13.41
C GLY A 338 -11.48 14.98 14.55
N ALA A 339 -12.24 16.05 14.27
CA ALA A 339 -13.21 16.63 15.20
C ALA A 339 -14.37 15.65 15.45
N TRP A 340 -14.86 15.59 16.68
CA TRP A 340 -16.01 14.77 17.03
C TRP A 340 -17.32 15.23 16.36
N ALA A 341 -17.40 16.52 16.06
CA ALA A 341 -18.47 17.09 15.25
C ALA A 341 -17.89 18.22 14.37
N PRO A 342 -18.43 18.42 13.15
CA PRO A 342 -17.90 19.42 12.21
C PRO A 342 -17.90 20.85 12.76
N SER A 343 -18.74 21.17 13.74
CA SER A 343 -18.86 22.49 14.37
C SER A 343 -18.12 22.61 15.70
N ASP A 344 -17.59 21.51 16.25
CA ASP A 344 -16.94 21.51 17.56
C ASP A 344 -15.39 21.52 17.43
N LYS A 345 -14.82 22.70 17.38
CA LYS A 345 -13.37 22.90 17.36
C LYS A 345 -12.67 22.53 18.69
N ASN A 346 -13.39 22.32 19.77
CA ASN A 346 -12.82 22.09 21.08
C ASN A 346 -12.58 20.61 21.38
N THR A 347 -13.37 19.71 20.80
CA THR A 347 -13.35 18.28 21.15
C THR A 347 -12.62 17.46 20.11
N TYR A 348 -11.38 17.11 20.45
CA TYR A 348 -10.47 16.27 19.64
C TYR A 348 -9.77 15.26 20.55
N ASN A 349 -9.49 14.07 20.07
CA ASN A 349 -8.61 13.12 20.76
C ASN A 349 -7.18 13.64 20.83
N LEU A 350 -6.55 13.47 21.97
CA LEU A 350 -5.17 13.84 22.28
C LEU A 350 -4.45 12.60 22.80
N LEU A 351 -3.94 11.79 21.88
CA LEU A 351 -3.27 10.53 22.19
C LEU A 351 -1.75 10.62 22.01
N SER A 352 -1.28 11.37 21.02
CA SER A 352 0.13 11.48 20.64
C SER A 352 0.43 12.82 19.97
N PHE A 353 0.40 12.86 18.64
CA PHE A 353 0.86 13.94 17.75
C PHE A 353 0.20 15.28 18.07
N ARG A 354 -1.14 15.26 18.20
CA ARG A 354 -1.95 16.48 18.37
C ARG A 354 -1.64 17.19 19.67
N GLY A 355 -1.45 16.45 20.74
CA GLY A 355 -1.10 17.01 22.05
C GLY A 355 0.34 17.47 22.16
N LEU A 356 1.24 17.04 21.26
CA LEU A 356 2.65 17.45 21.22
C LEU A 356 2.89 18.68 20.34
N ASP A 357 2.34 18.68 19.10
CA ASP A 357 2.54 19.81 18.17
C ASP A 357 1.52 19.74 17.01
N ASN A 358 0.25 20.05 17.29
CA ASN A 358 -0.83 19.91 16.34
C ASN A 358 -0.57 20.53 14.96
N PRO A 359 -0.12 21.80 14.81
CA PRO A 359 0.11 22.40 13.49
C PRO A 359 1.27 21.80 12.69
N VAL A 360 2.19 21.10 13.36
CA VAL A 360 3.31 20.43 12.71
C VAL A 360 2.88 19.09 12.10
N TYR A 361 2.12 18.31 12.86
CA TYR A 361 1.76 16.96 12.45
C TYR A 361 0.47 16.86 11.65
N TYR A 362 -0.41 17.86 11.70
CA TYR A 362 -1.69 17.87 10.97
C TYR A 362 -1.84 19.05 10.05
N SER A 363 -2.41 18.81 8.88
CA SER A 363 -2.95 19.87 8.04
C SER A 363 -4.21 20.43 8.68
N LEU A 364 -4.28 21.74 8.83
CA LEU A 364 -5.38 22.43 9.49
C LEU A 364 -6.12 23.33 8.48
N THR A 365 -7.34 23.72 8.81
CA THR A 365 -8.08 24.77 8.09
C THR A 365 -7.29 26.11 8.13
N ASN A 366 -7.64 27.05 7.27
CA ASN A 366 -6.94 28.35 7.19
C ASN A 366 -6.95 29.12 8.52
N ASP A 367 -8.02 28.99 9.30
CA ASP A 367 -8.14 29.58 10.63
C ASP A 367 -7.46 28.73 11.73
N LYS A 368 -6.90 27.57 11.34
CA LYS A 368 -6.23 26.59 12.23
C LYS A 368 -7.10 26.00 13.35
N GLN A 369 -8.42 26.12 13.23
CA GLN A 369 -9.32 25.66 14.27
C GLN A 369 -9.77 24.20 14.07
N PHE A 370 -9.73 23.69 12.84
CA PHE A 370 -10.13 22.32 12.50
C PHE A 370 -9.04 21.61 11.70
N SER A 371 -9.09 20.29 11.65
CA SER A 371 -8.33 19.50 10.68
C SER A 371 -8.83 19.78 9.27
N TRP A 372 -7.92 19.91 8.32
CA TRP A 372 -8.23 19.88 6.90
C TRP A 372 -8.23 18.42 6.42
N ASP A 373 -9.17 18.03 5.57
CA ASP A 373 -9.35 16.61 5.23
C ASP A 373 -9.68 16.40 3.74
N ASN A 374 -8.88 15.58 3.07
CA ASN A 374 -9.19 14.95 1.79
C ASN A 374 -8.87 13.44 1.79
N THR A 375 -8.90 12.83 2.98
CA THR A 375 -8.73 11.39 3.17
C THR A 375 -10.04 10.67 3.46
N GLY A 376 -11.04 11.40 3.99
CA GLY A 376 -12.29 10.82 4.49
C GLY A 376 -12.16 10.17 5.87
N CYS A 377 -10.98 10.27 6.52
CA CYS A 377 -10.68 9.63 7.81
C CYS A 377 -10.47 10.62 8.95
N GLY A 378 -10.90 11.88 8.76
CA GLY A 378 -10.97 12.88 9.83
C GLY A 378 -9.81 13.86 9.94
N GLY A 379 -8.90 13.87 8.99
CA GLY A 379 -7.86 14.91 8.90
C GLY A 379 -6.53 14.41 8.35
N ASN A 380 -5.96 15.21 7.47
CA ASN A 380 -4.68 14.89 6.84
C ASN A 380 -3.51 15.01 7.83
N TYR A 381 -2.61 14.03 7.77
CA TYR A 381 -1.25 14.21 8.27
C TYR A 381 -0.53 15.26 7.41
N ASN A 382 0.25 16.15 8.05
CA ASN A 382 0.90 17.28 7.37
C ASN A 382 2.17 16.81 6.60
N SER A 383 1.97 16.14 5.50
CA SER A 383 3.04 15.53 4.70
C SER A 383 4.00 16.52 4.04
N TYR A 384 3.70 17.83 4.04
CA TYR A 384 4.59 18.87 3.50
C TYR A 384 5.49 19.49 4.55
N ASN A 385 5.16 19.37 5.84
CA ASN A 385 6.00 19.84 6.93
C ASN A 385 7.24 18.96 7.12
N THR A 386 8.43 19.53 7.14
CA THR A 386 9.71 18.80 7.22
C THR A 386 9.81 17.89 8.46
N ILE A 387 9.28 18.31 9.61
CA ILE A 387 9.31 17.50 10.85
C ILE A 387 8.38 16.29 10.73
N ALA A 388 7.19 16.50 10.17
CA ALA A 388 6.27 15.40 9.90
C ALA A 388 6.85 14.42 8.85
N GLN A 389 7.53 14.95 7.81
CA GLN A 389 8.26 14.12 6.85
C GLN A 389 9.40 13.31 7.49
N ASN A 390 10.11 13.88 8.49
CA ASN A 390 11.16 13.14 9.20
C ASN A 390 10.58 11.87 9.83
N LEU A 391 9.43 11.95 10.47
CA LEU A 391 8.78 10.77 11.06
C LEU A 391 8.45 9.73 10.01
N ILE A 392 7.93 10.13 8.85
CA ILE A 392 7.65 9.22 7.72
C ILE A 392 8.94 8.49 7.30
N VAL A 393 9.98 9.23 6.98
CA VAL A 393 11.26 8.67 6.49
C VAL A 393 11.93 7.78 7.54
N ASP A 394 11.95 8.22 8.79
CA ASP A 394 12.54 7.47 9.90
C ASP A 394 11.81 6.15 10.17
N SER A 395 10.46 6.17 10.11
CA SER A 395 9.69 4.95 10.30
C SER A 395 9.87 3.98 9.14
N LEU A 396 9.90 4.46 7.89
CA LEU A 396 10.21 3.63 6.72
C LEU A 396 11.61 3.02 6.81
N ALA A 397 12.62 3.80 7.24
CA ALA A 397 13.97 3.31 7.47
C ALA A 397 14.01 2.26 8.58
N HIS A 398 13.25 2.46 9.67
CA HIS A 398 13.12 1.48 10.76
C HIS A 398 12.53 0.15 10.25
N TRP A 399 11.42 0.19 9.51
CA TRP A 399 10.80 -1.00 8.94
C TRP A 399 11.73 -1.70 7.94
N LYS A 400 12.40 -0.94 7.09
CA LYS A 400 13.36 -1.47 6.11
C LYS A 400 14.59 -2.11 6.78
N ASP A 401 15.24 -1.38 7.70
CA ASP A 401 16.57 -1.75 8.20
C ASP A 401 16.54 -2.61 9.45
N LYS A 402 15.53 -2.44 10.32
CA LYS A 402 15.40 -3.17 11.58
C LYS A 402 14.39 -4.31 11.52
N LEU A 403 13.32 -4.12 10.76
CA LEU A 403 12.21 -5.07 10.67
C LEU A 403 12.18 -5.87 9.35
N GLY A 404 13.10 -5.59 8.41
CA GLY A 404 13.36 -6.44 7.25
C GLY A 404 12.44 -6.24 6.05
N VAL A 405 11.60 -5.20 6.03
CA VAL A 405 10.66 -4.91 4.93
C VAL A 405 11.39 -4.58 3.63
N ASP A 406 10.93 -5.12 2.51
CA ASP A 406 11.52 -5.00 1.17
C ASP A 406 10.86 -3.92 0.31
N GLY A 407 9.60 -3.62 0.58
CA GLY A 407 8.81 -2.62 -0.15
C GLY A 407 7.62 -2.13 0.65
N PHE A 408 7.00 -1.07 0.17
CA PHE A 408 5.88 -0.42 0.83
C PHE A 408 4.80 -0.05 -0.18
N ARG A 409 3.55 -0.35 0.13
CA ARG A 409 2.38 0.23 -0.54
C ARG A 409 1.85 1.37 0.32
N PHE A 410 1.61 2.51 -0.28
CA PHE A 410 1.13 3.70 0.42
C PHE A 410 -0.34 3.93 0.16
N ASP A 411 -1.12 3.90 1.22
CA ASP A 411 -2.53 4.24 1.23
C ASP A 411 -2.74 5.71 0.88
N LEU A 412 -3.71 6.02 0.01
CA LEU A 412 -4.04 7.37 -0.45
C LEU A 412 -2.79 8.24 -0.74
N ALA A 413 -1.83 7.67 -1.45
CA ALA A 413 -0.48 8.23 -1.59
C ALA A 413 -0.43 9.62 -2.24
N SER A 414 -1.46 10.04 -2.98
CA SER A 414 -1.55 11.38 -3.56
C SER A 414 -1.44 12.48 -2.50
N VAL A 415 -1.88 12.22 -1.27
CA VAL A 415 -1.76 13.17 -0.13
C VAL A 415 -0.31 13.54 0.15
N LEU A 416 0.63 12.62 -0.08
CA LEU A 416 2.06 12.84 0.18
C LEU A 416 2.73 13.69 -0.91
N GLY A 417 2.06 13.92 -2.04
CA GLY A 417 2.48 14.83 -3.10
C GLY A 417 2.00 16.28 -2.91
N ASN A 418 1.32 16.56 -1.78
CA ASN A 418 0.82 17.89 -1.47
C ASN A 418 1.97 18.88 -1.21
N THR A 419 1.83 20.11 -1.72
CA THR A 419 2.77 21.24 -1.52
C THR A 419 2.20 22.32 -0.61
N CYS A 420 1.13 22.02 0.10
CA CYS A 420 0.44 22.93 0.99
C CYS A 420 0.39 22.35 2.41
N GLU A 421 0.86 23.09 3.41
CA GLU A 421 0.82 22.62 4.82
C GLU A 421 -0.60 22.66 5.39
N HIS A 422 -1.36 23.74 5.10
CA HIS A 422 -2.66 23.98 5.73
C HIS A 422 -3.69 24.49 4.73
N GLY A 423 -4.94 24.08 4.88
CA GLY A 423 -6.10 24.66 4.21
C GLY A 423 -6.24 24.40 2.71
N CYS A 424 -5.41 23.55 2.13
CA CYS A 424 -5.45 23.25 0.71
C CYS A 424 -4.81 21.89 0.37
N PHE A 425 -5.15 21.40 -0.80
CA PHE A 425 -4.47 20.29 -1.47
C PHE A 425 -3.97 20.76 -2.84
N ASN A 426 -2.67 20.67 -3.06
CA ASN A 426 -2.03 21.02 -4.32
C ASN A 426 -0.95 19.98 -4.64
N TYR A 427 -1.31 19.02 -5.49
CA TYR A 427 -0.41 17.94 -5.89
C TYR A 427 0.63 18.42 -6.91
N ASP A 428 1.90 18.12 -6.67
CA ASP A 428 3.00 18.43 -7.59
C ASP A 428 4.09 17.35 -7.54
N LYS A 429 4.11 16.46 -8.55
CA LYS A 429 5.12 15.41 -8.66
C LYS A 429 6.54 15.93 -8.89
N MET A 430 6.68 17.17 -9.38
CA MET A 430 7.99 17.77 -9.69
C MET A 430 8.62 18.50 -8.51
N ASN A 431 7.84 18.80 -7.47
CA ASN A 431 8.35 19.51 -6.30
C ASN A 431 9.20 18.59 -5.42
N SER A 432 10.52 18.82 -5.40
CA SER A 432 11.50 18.03 -4.65
C SER A 432 11.31 18.02 -3.12
N ASN A 433 10.48 18.94 -2.59
CA ASN A 433 10.21 19.05 -1.16
C ASN A 433 8.98 18.25 -0.71
N THR A 434 8.23 17.63 -1.64
CA THR A 434 7.14 16.73 -1.26
C THR A 434 7.69 15.47 -0.58
N ALA A 435 6.86 14.85 0.26
CA ALA A 435 7.24 13.59 0.91
C ALA A 435 7.52 12.49 -0.12
N LEU A 436 6.77 12.42 -1.23
CA LEU A 436 6.98 11.44 -2.31
C LEU A 436 8.40 11.52 -2.89
N ASN A 437 8.86 12.73 -3.24
CA ASN A 437 10.19 12.93 -3.81
C ASN A 437 11.31 12.75 -2.76
N ARG A 438 11.06 13.13 -1.52
CA ARG A 438 12.00 12.93 -0.42
C ARG A 438 12.25 11.46 -0.14
N ILE A 439 11.21 10.63 -0.10
CA ILE A 439 11.29 9.20 0.16
C ILE A 439 12.24 8.52 -0.84
N VAL A 440 12.01 8.68 -2.14
CA VAL A 440 12.84 8.04 -3.18
C VAL A 440 14.25 8.62 -3.28
N ARG A 441 14.47 9.85 -2.83
CA ARG A 441 15.78 10.47 -2.75
C ARG A 441 16.61 9.94 -1.58
N GLU A 442 16.01 9.72 -0.42
CA GLU A 442 16.71 9.28 0.79
C GLU A 442 16.80 7.75 0.90
N MET A 443 15.88 7.03 0.29
CA MET A 443 15.88 5.58 0.21
C MET A 443 15.70 5.13 -1.24
N ALA A 444 16.80 4.77 -1.88
CA ALA A 444 16.83 4.48 -3.32
C ALA A 444 15.82 3.38 -3.71
N PRO A 445 15.04 3.60 -4.78
CA PRO A 445 14.23 2.55 -5.39
C PRO A 445 15.07 1.36 -5.82
N ARG A 446 14.46 0.17 -5.85
CA ARG A 446 15.12 -1.02 -6.39
C ARG A 446 15.40 -0.85 -7.89
N PRO A 447 16.62 -1.15 -8.37
CA PRO A 447 16.93 -1.05 -9.79
C PRO A 447 16.07 -1.99 -10.65
N ALA A 448 15.83 -1.61 -11.90
CA ALA A 448 15.09 -2.41 -12.87
C ALA A 448 15.70 -3.80 -13.13
N ALA A 449 17.01 -3.95 -12.93
CA ALA A 449 17.72 -5.23 -13.02
C ALA A 449 17.69 -6.05 -11.73
N GLY A 450 17.05 -5.53 -10.67
CA GLY A 450 17.13 -6.10 -9.32
C GLY A 450 18.35 -5.60 -8.55
N GLY A 451 18.55 -6.15 -7.35
CA GLY A 451 19.62 -5.72 -6.44
C GLY A 451 19.08 -5.15 -5.13
N THR A 452 19.91 -4.37 -4.46
CA THR A 452 19.53 -3.65 -3.24
C THR A 452 18.66 -2.44 -3.59
N GLY A 453 17.75 -2.07 -2.70
CA GLY A 453 16.79 -0.98 -2.88
C GLY A 453 15.44 -1.33 -2.30
N VAL A 454 14.47 -0.45 -2.46
CA VAL A 454 13.11 -0.59 -1.92
C VAL A 454 12.12 -0.57 -3.07
N ASP A 455 11.10 -1.39 -3.00
CA ASP A 455 9.99 -1.36 -3.95
C ASP A 455 8.92 -0.40 -3.41
N TRP A 456 8.71 0.74 -4.10
CA TRP A 456 7.75 1.78 -3.74
C TRP A 456 6.51 1.65 -4.59
N ILE A 457 5.35 1.44 -3.95
CA ILE A 457 4.05 1.27 -4.61
C ILE A 457 3.09 2.30 -4.04
N ALA A 458 2.40 3.03 -4.91
CA ALA A 458 1.42 4.03 -4.53
C ALA A 458 0.00 3.55 -4.84
N GLU A 459 -0.93 3.82 -3.93
CA GLU A 459 -2.32 4.00 -4.27
C GLU A 459 -2.49 5.44 -4.78
N PRO A 460 -2.67 5.66 -6.10
CA PRO A 460 -2.47 6.98 -6.70
C PRO A 460 -3.73 7.85 -6.70
N TRP A 461 -4.50 7.85 -5.61
CA TRP A 461 -5.68 8.70 -5.43
C TRP A 461 -5.89 9.12 -3.98
N ALA A 462 -6.89 9.97 -3.75
CA ALA A 462 -7.44 10.40 -2.47
C ALA A 462 -8.84 10.96 -2.73
N ILE A 463 -9.49 11.58 -1.73
CA ILE A 463 -10.81 12.19 -1.92
C ILE A 463 -10.67 13.65 -2.39
N GLY A 464 -11.60 14.09 -3.24
CA GLY A 464 -11.71 15.47 -3.70
C GLY A 464 -11.03 15.76 -5.04
N GLY A 465 -11.11 17.03 -5.46
CA GLY A 465 -10.58 17.46 -6.75
C GLY A 465 -9.05 17.35 -6.84
N ASN A 466 -8.55 17.00 -8.04
CA ASN A 466 -7.13 16.87 -8.35
C ASN A 466 -6.39 15.82 -7.51
N SER A 467 -7.09 14.81 -6.99
CA SER A 467 -6.49 13.76 -6.15
C SER A 467 -6.26 12.43 -6.88
N TYR A 468 -6.91 12.20 -8.03
CA TYR A 468 -6.68 11.02 -8.87
C TYR A 468 -5.43 11.26 -9.73
N GLN A 469 -4.34 10.53 -9.44
CA GLN A 469 -3.00 10.77 -9.99
C GLN A 469 -2.39 9.53 -10.65
N VAL A 470 -3.22 8.60 -11.14
CA VAL A 470 -2.75 7.42 -11.88
C VAL A 470 -1.95 7.87 -13.12
N GLY A 471 -0.71 7.37 -13.25
CA GLY A 471 0.23 7.79 -14.29
C GLY A 471 1.00 9.08 -13.96
N ASN A 472 0.84 9.66 -12.76
CA ASN A 472 1.39 10.97 -12.44
C ASN A 472 2.21 11.01 -11.14
N PHE A 473 2.86 9.88 -10.78
CA PHE A 473 3.80 9.85 -9.64
C PHE A 473 5.25 10.14 -10.08
N PRO A 474 6.13 10.54 -9.15
CA PRO A 474 7.54 10.72 -9.45
C PRO A 474 8.20 9.42 -9.93
N SER A 475 9.29 9.55 -10.70
CA SER A 475 10.14 8.41 -11.05
C SER A 475 10.60 7.65 -9.79
N GLY A 476 10.59 6.33 -9.87
CA GLY A 476 10.88 5.44 -8.73
C GLY A 476 9.66 4.89 -8.00
N TRP A 477 8.46 5.38 -8.30
CA TRP A 477 7.19 4.87 -7.80
C TRP A 477 6.49 4.00 -8.83
N ALA A 478 6.10 2.79 -8.46
CA ALA A 478 5.07 2.01 -9.13
C ALA A 478 3.70 2.40 -8.56
N GLU A 479 2.65 2.16 -9.31
CA GLU A 479 1.28 2.60 -8.98
C GLU A 479 0.29 1.45 -9.13
N TRP A 480 -0.66 1.34 -8.22
CA TRP A 480 -1.87 0.56 -8.47
C TRP A 480 -2.60 1.13 -9.67
N ASN A 481 -2.70 0.35 -10.74
CA ASN A 481 -3.26 0.85 -12.01
C ASN A 481 -4.78 0.70 -12.03
N GLY A 482 -5.50 1.70 -11.54
CA GLY A 482 -6.97 1.74 -11.58
C GLY A 482 -7.53 1.71 -13.00
N ALA A 483 -6.83 2.33 -13.98
CA ALA A 483 -7.25 2.29 -15.38
C ALA A 483 -7.16 0.87 -15.97
N TYR A 484 -6.15 0.08 -15.57
CA TYR A 484 -6.05 -1.35 -15.92
C TYR A 484 -7.27 -2.12 -15.41
N ARG A 485 -7.52 -2.02 -14.11
CA ARG A 485 -8.66 -2.66 -13.43
C ARG A 485 -9.98 -2.36 -14.15
N ASP A 486 -10.24 -1.09 -14.37
CA ASP A 486 -11.54 -0.64 -14.89
C ASP A 486 -11.73 -1.00 -16.35
N THR A 487 -10.69 -0.94 -17.18
CA THR A 487 -10.74 -1.34 -18.59
C THR A 487 -11.16 -2.81 -18.73
N PHE A 488 -10.49 -3.73 -18.04
CA PHE A 488 -10.82 -5.15 -18.14
C PHE A 488 -12.14 -5.52 -17.48
N ARG A 489 -12.51 -4.89 -16.36
CA ARG A 489 -13.82 -5.11 -15.73
C ARG A 489 -14.97 -4.64 -16.63
N LYS A 490 -14.85 -3.47 -17.28
CA LYS A 490 -15.84 -2.94 -18.21
C LYS A 490 -16.00 -3.83 -19.42
N ASP A 491 -14.90 -4.25 -20.03
CA ASP A 491 -14.95 -5.13 -21.20
C ASP A 491 -15.63 -6.47 -20.89
N GLN A 492 -15.31 -7.10 -19.75
CA GLN A 492 -15.93 -8.37 -19.39
C GLN A 492 -17.40 -8.25 -18.96
N ASN A 493 -17.78 -7.14 -18.29
CA ASN A 493 -19.02 -7.07 -17.53
C ASN A 493 -20.01 -6.01 -18.04
N LYS A 494 -19.59 -5.07 -18.88
CA LYS A 494 -20.39 -3.91 -19.30
C LYS A 494 -20.49 -3.72 -20.83
N LEU A 495 -20.31 -4.78 -21.61
CA LEU A 495 -20.27 -4.73 -23.07
C LEU A 495 -21.44 -4.02 -23.77
N GLY A 496 -22.59 -3.92 -23.15
CA GLY A 496 -23.74 -3.24 -23.73
C GLY A 496 -23.91 -1.76 -23.33
N SER A 497 -23.17 -1.29 -22.36
CA SER A 497 -23.38 0.04 -21.76
C SER A 497 -22.11 0.89 -21.66
N ASP A 498 -20.93 0.27 -21.69
CA ASP A 498 -19.65 0.95 -21.43
C ASP A 498 -18.54 0.27 -22.26
N ALA A 499 -18.68 0.39 -23.59
CA ALA A 499 -17.88 -0.36 -24.56
C ALA A 499 -16.42 0.09 -24.55
N VAL A 500 -15.52 -0.86 -24.36
CA VAL A 500 -14.07 -0.72 -24.43
C VAL A 500 -13.61 -0.99 -25.87
N THR A 501 -12.67 -0.20 -26.38
CA THR A 501 -12.07 -0.44 -27.70
C THR A 501 -10.97 -1.48 -27.64
N PRO A 502 -10.68 -2.19 -28.76
CA PRO A 502 -9.51 -3.06 -28.83
C PRO A 502 -8.18 -2.34 -28.52
N GLY A 503 -8.07 -1.04 -28.86
CA GLY A 503 -6.89 -0.22 -28.58
C GLY A 503 -6.70 0.04 -27.10
N GLU A 504 -7.76 0.26 -26.33
CA GLU A 504 -7.69 0.38 -24.87
C GLU A 504 -7.23 -0.94 -24.23
N LEU A 505 -7.79 -2.09 -24.66
CA LEU A 505 -7.33 -3.40 -24.21
C LEU A 505 -5.85 -3.63 -24.55
N ALA A 506 -5.47 -3.34 -25.81
CA ALA A 506 -4.09 -3.47 -26.26
C ALA A 506 -3.11 -2.63 -25.41
N THR A 507 -3.49 -1.40 -25.10
CA THR A 507 -2.69 -0.51 -24.25
C THR A 507 -2.48 -1.12 -22.85
N ARG A 508 -3.54 -1.69 -22.25
CA ARG A 508 -3.42 -2.35 -20.92
C ARG A 508 -2.58 -3.62 -21.00
N PHE A 509 -2.78 -4.47 -22.02
CA PHE A 509 -1.96 -5.67 -22.22
C PHE A 509 -0.47 -5.33 -22.42
N ALA A 510 -0.17 -4.28 -23.16
CA ALA A 510 1.21 -3.87 -23.47
C ALA A 510 1.92 -3.11 -22.32
N GLY A 511 1.27 -2.91 -21.16
CA GLY A 511 1.89 -2.28 -19.99
C GLY A 511 1.54 -0.82 -19.76
N SER A 512 0.42 -0.33 -20.33
CA SER A 512 -0.13 1.02 -20.08
C SER A 512 0.83 2.16 -20.42
N SER A 513 1.32 2.16 -21.67
CA SER A 513 2.28 3.18 -22.17
C SER A 513 1.75 4.61 -22.12
N ASP A 514 0.43 4.78 -22.23
CA ASP A 514 -0.28 6.06 -22.11
C ASP A 514 -0.19 6.71 -20.72
N LEU A 515 0.20 5.93 -19.70
CA LEU A 515 0.32 6.37 -18.32
C LEU A 515 1.78 6.57 -17.87
N TYR A 516 2.72 5.83 -18.47
CA TYR A 516 4.07 5.74 -17.90
C TYR A 516 5.19 6.07 -18.90
N GLN A 517 4.94 5.98 -20.21
CA GLN A 517 6.02 6.15 -21.19
C GLN A 517 6.42 7.61 -21.41
N ASP A 518 5.49 8.53 -21.28
CA ASP A 518 5.69 9.96 -21.51
C ASP A 518 6.64 10.63 -20.50
N ASP A 519 6.71 10.08 -19.29
CA ASP A 519 7.62 10.55 -18.23
C ASP A 519 8.86 9.65 -18.02
N GLY A 520 9.10 8.72 -18.96
CA GLY A 520 10.27 7.83 -18.98
C GLY A 520 10.18 6.64 -18.04
N ARG A 521 9.01 6.37 -17.47
CA ARG A 521 8.76 5.15 -16.69
C ARG A 521 8.53 3.94 -17.61
N SER A 522 8.61 2.75 -17.07
CA SER A 522 8.57 1.46 -17.77
C SER A 522 7.27 0.71 -17.47
N PRO A 523 6.92 -0.37 -18.20
CA PRO A 523 5.71 -1.16 -17.95
C PRO A 523 5.55 -1.64 -16.50
N TRP A 524 6.65 -1.94 -15.83
CA TRP A 524 6.66 -2.45 -14.46
C TRP A 524 6.35 -1.41 -13.37
N HIS A 525 6.13 -0.13 -13.75
CA HIS A 525 5.54 0.85 -12.84
C HIS A 525 4.01 0.67 -12.72
N SER A 526 3.41 -0.13 -13.59
CA SER A 526 2.02 -0.55 -13.49
C SER A 526 1.90 -1.79 -12.60
N VAL A 527 1.32 -1.64 -11.41
CA VAL A 527 0.84 -2.79 -10.61
C VAL A 527 -0.58 -3.12 -11.10
N ASN A 528 -0.70 -4.25 -11.78
CA ASN A 528 -1.92 -4.71 -12.44
C ASN A 528 -2.75 -5.56 -11.49
N PHE A 529 -4.00 -5.19 -11.25
CA PHE A 529 -4.92 -5.94 -10.41
C PHE A 529 -6.34 -5.95 -10.99
N MET A 530 -7.10 -6.99 -10.70
CA MET A 530 -8.51 -7.08 -11.01
C MET A 530 -9.36 -6.67 -9.83
N VAL A 531 -8.91 -6.99 -8.63
CA VAL A 531 -9.55 -6.72 -7.33
C VAL A 531 -8.48 -6.42 -6.29
N ALA A 532 -8.87 -5.78 -5.17
CA ALA A 532 -8.05 -5.49 -4.01
C ALA A 532 -8.88 -5.73 -2.73
N HIS A 533 -8.28 -5.48 -1.55
CA HIS A 533 -8.96 -5.66 -0.27
C HIS A 533 -10.26 -4.85 -0.16
N ASP A 534 -10.28 -3.65 -0.74
CA ASP A 534 -11.38 -2.66 -0.72
C ASP A 534 -12.32 -2.83 -1.93
N GLY A 535 -12.84 -4.00 -2.12
CA GLY A 535 -13.71 -4.31 -3.24
C GLY A 535 -14.27 -5.73 -3.17
N PHE A 536 -14.84 -6.18 -4.27
CA PHE A 536 -15.19 -7.58 -4.44
C PHE A 536 -13.94 -8.45 -4.51
N THR A 537 -14.04 -9.70 -4.06
CA THR A 537 -13.07 -10.75 -4.44
C THR A 537 -13.20 -11.06 -5.93
N LEU A 538 -12.22 -11.74 -6.51
CA LEU A 538 -12.29 -12.16 -7.92
C LEU A 538 -13.54 -13.01 -8.21
N LYS A 539 -13.95 -13.85 -7.28
CA LYS A 539 -15.21 -14.61 -7.39
C LYS A 539 -16.42 -13.70 -7.36
N ASP A 540 -16.48 -12.77 -6.38
CA ASP A 540 -17.67 -11.94 -6.16
C ASP A 540 -17.86 -10.91 -7.28
N LEU A 541 -16.79 -10.44 -7.92
CA LEU A 541 -16.83 -9.57 -9.10
C LEU A 541 -17.67 -10.18 -10.25
N TYR A 542 -17.68 -11.49 -10.35
CA TYR A 542 -18.40 -12.23 -11.39
C TYR A 542 -19.63 -13.01 -10.88
N ALA A 543 -19.98 -12.82 -9.59
CA ALA A 543 -21.13 -13.49 -8.98
C ALA A 543 -22.21 -12.51 -8.50
N TYR A 544 -21.92 -11.20 -8.46
CA TYR A 544 -22.85 -10.18 -7.96
C TYR A 544 -22.94 -9.00 -8.92
N ASN A 545 -24.16 -8.48 -9.12
CA ASN A 545 -24.40 -7.28 -9.91
C ASN A 545 -24.23 -5.98 -9.11
N SER A 546 -24.37 -6.06 -7.80
CA SER A 546 -24.24 -4.95 -6.85
C SER A 546 -23.74 -5.44 -5.51
N LYS A 547 -23.17 -4.51 -4.70
CA LYS A 547 -22.71 -4.84 -3.34
C LYS A 547 -23.85 -5.31 -2.43
N ASN A 548 -23.52 -6.16 -1.48
CA ASN A 548 -24.42 -6.72 -0.48
C ASN A 548 -23.82 -6.54 0.93
N ASN A 549 -23.67 -5.28 1.37
CA ASN A 549 -22.96 -4.92 2.60
C ASN A 549 -23.84 -4.99 3.85
N ASN A 550 -25.19 -5.01 3.68
CA ASN A 550 -26.14 -4.99 4.79
C ASN A 550 -26.53 -6.40 5.30
N GLN A 551 -25.70 -7.38 5.07
CA GLN A 551 -25.95 -8.75 5.53
C GLN A 551 -25.86 -8.84 7.04
N ALA A 552 -26.44 -9.91 7.60
CA ALA A 552 -26.23 -10.24 9.01
C ALA A 552 -24.80 -10.75 9.22
N TRP A 553 -24.30 -10.62 10.46
CA TRP A 553 -23.06 -11.25 10.89
C TRP A 553 -23.04 -12.76 10.51
N PRO A 554 -21.96 -13.32 10.03
CA PRO A 554 -20.60 -12.76 9.96
C PRO A 554 -20.23 -12.01 8.67
N TYR A 555 -21.16 -11.80 7.73
CA TYR A 555 -20.91 -11.24 6.40
C TYR A 555 -21.22 -9.74 6.29
N GLY A 556 -21.68 -9.15 7.35
CA GLY A 556 -22.07 -7.75 7.52
C GLY A 556 -22.59 -7.49 8.95
N PRO A 557 -23.18 -6.31 9.18
CA PRO A 557 -23.21 -5.17 8.27
C PRO A 557 -21.86 -4.44 8.16
N SER A 558 -21.63 -3.79 7.01
CA SER A 558 -20.59 -2.80 6.83
C SER A 558 -21.12 -1.64 5.99
N ASP A 559 -20.61 -0.44 6.21
CA ASP A 559 -20.99 0.76 5.46
C ASP A 559 -20.00 1.07 4.34
N GLY A 560 -20.28 2.08 3.54
CA GLY A 560 -19.39 2.50 2.44
C GLY A 560 -19.27 1.51 1.29
N GLY A 561 -18.06 1.41 0.73
CA GLY A 561 -17.74 0.60 -0.43
C GLY A 561 -18.25 1.19 -1.77
N GLU A 562 -17.58 0.84 -2.86
CA GLU A 562 -17.88 1.33 -4.21
C GLU A 562 -19.25 0.81 -4.70
N ASP A 563 -20.07 1.69 -5.25
CA ASP A 563 -21.36 1.32 -5.85
C ASP A 563 -21.18 0.82 -7.29
N ASN A 564 -20.27 1.44 -8.06
CA ASN A 564 -19.98 1.06 -9.43
C ASN A 564 -18.77 0.11 -9.53
N ASN A 565 -19.00 -1.15 -9.19
CA ASN A 565 -17.94 -2.17 -9.20
C ASN A 565 -17.55 -2.65 -10.61
N ASN A 566 -18.25 -2.23 -11.65
CA ASN A 566 -18.15 -2.84 -12.98
C ASN A 566 -18.28 -4.36 -12.93
N SER A 567 -19.22 -4.87 -12.15
CA SER A 567 -19.43 -6.29 -11.88
C SER A 567 -20.64 -6.83 -12.65
N TRP A 568 -20.69 -8.16 -12.83
CA TRP A 568 -21.81 -8.87 -13.43
C TRP A 568 -21.84 -10.32 -12.97
N ASP A 569 -23.03 -10.83 -12.60
CA ASP A 569 -23.22 -12.19 -12.11
C ASP A 569 -23.15 -13.27 -13.19
N GLN A 570 -22.75 -12.92 -14.41
CA GLN A 570 -22.64 -13.82 -15.58
C GLN A 570 -23.93 -14.58 -15.87
N GLY A 571 -25.09 -13.92 -15.66
CA GLY A 571 -26.41 -14.54 -15.81
C GLY A 571 -26.70 -15.60 -14.75
N ASN A 572 -26.03 -15.54 -13.62
CA ASN A 572 -26.12 -16.50 -12.52
C ASN A 572 -25.74 -17.95 -12.92
N VAL A 573 -24.83 -18.11 -13.88
CA VAL A 573 -24.33 -19.42 -14.34
C VAL A 573 -22.96 -19.67 -13.73
N ALA A 574 -22.86 -20.58 -12.77
CA ALA A 574 -21.63 -20.83 -12.00
C ALA A 574 -20.41 -21.18 -12.86
N ALA A 575 -20.57 -21.93 -13.95
CA ALA A 575 -19.47 -22.24 -14.87
C ALA A 575 -18.96 -20.99 -15.61
N ASP A 576 -19.87 -20.07 -15.98
CA ASP A 576 -19.50 -18.81 -16.63
C ASP A 576 -18.86 -17.83 -15.65
N GLN A 577 -19.30 -17.81 -14.38
CA GLN A 577 -18.64 -17.05 -13.30
C GLN A 577 -17.19 -17.51 -13.14
N ARG A 578 -16.94 -18.82 -13.10
CA ARG A 578 -15.58 -19.38 -13.01
C ARG A 578 -14.75 -19.11 -14.27
N LYS A 579 -15.37 -19.15 -15.47
CA LYS A 579 -14.71 -18.77 -16.71
C LYS A 579 -14.27 -17.30 -16.70
N ALA A 580 -15.15 -16.39 -16.28
CA ALA A 580 -14.83 -14.98 -16.16
C ALA A 580 -13.71 -14.72 -15.13
N ALA A 581 -13.71 -15.44 -14.01
CA ALA A 581 -12.61 -15.39 -13.04
C ALA A 581 -11.27 -15.89 -13.63
N ARG A 582 -11.31 -16.98 -14.43
CA ARG A 582 -10.12 -17.44 -15.17
C ARG A 582 -9.60 -16.37 -16.14
N ASN A 583 -10.49 -15.68 -16.86
CA ASN A 583 -10.09 -14.58 -17.75
C ASN A 583 -9.44 -13.45 -16.97
N GLY A 584 -10.02 -13.01 -15.85
CA GLY A 584 -9.46 -11.97 -15.00
C GLY A 584 -8.04 -12.28 -14.53
N LEU A 585 -7.82 -13.52 -14.05
CA LEU A 585 -6.48 -13.98 -13.68
C LEU A 585 -5.54 -14.04 -14.91
N SER A 586 -6.06 -14.49 -16.06
CA SER A 586 -5.28 -14.58 -17.30
C SER A 586 -4.80 -13.21 -17.77
N PHE A 587 -5.64 -12.18 -17.71
CA PHE A 587 -5.25 -10.82 -18.09
C PHE A 587 -4.07 -10.33 -17.27
N MET A 588 -4.11 -10.49 -15.96
CA MET A 588 -2.99 -10.08 -15.08
C MET A 588 -1.69 -10.84 -15.44
N MET A 589 -1.77 -12.14 -15.71
CA MET A 589 -0.59 -12.95 -16.02
C MET A 589 -0.02 -12.71 -17.42
N LEU A 590 -0.82 -12.21 -18.36
CA LEU A 590 -0.47 -12.01 -19.77
C LEU A 590 -0.08 -10.55 -20.10
N SER A 591 -0.32 -9.61 -19.21
CA SER A 591 -0.03 -8.19 -19.43
C SER A 591 1.38 -7.82 -18.99
N GLY A 592 2.00 -6.85 -19.68
CA GLY A 592 3.15 -6.13 -19.17
C GLY A 592 2.79 -5.41 -17.87
N GLY A 593 3.75 -5.33 -16.93
CA GLY A 593 3.52 -4.80 -15.58
C GLY A 593 3.71 -5.83 -14.48
N VAL A 594 3.36 -5.50 -13.25
CA VAL A 594 3.50 -6.35 -12.07
C VAL A 594 2.13 -6.85 -11.65
N PRO A 595 1.82 -8.15 -11.74
CA PRO A 595 0.52 -8.65 -11.32
C PRO A 595 0.40 -8.70 -9.80
N MET A 596 -0.74 -8.25 -9.28
CA MET A 596 -1.14 -8.37 -7.88
C MET A 596 -2.39 -9.21 -7.76
N ILE A 597 -2.34 -10.25 -6.93
CA ILE A 597 -3.44 -11.18 -6.61
C ILE A 597 -3.91 -10.87 -5.21
N THR A 598 -5.21 -10.69 -5.02
CA THR A 598 -5.77 -10.56 -3.67
C THR A 598 -5.91 -11.93 -3.03
N GLY A 599 -5.53 -12.02 -1.77
CA GLY A 599 -5.44 -13.29 -1.05
C GLY A 599 -6.73 -14.10 -1.05
N GLY A 600 -6.63 -15.36 -1.51
CA GLY A 600 -7.73 -16.28 -1.68
C GLY A 600 -8.37 -16.27 -3.07
N ASP A 601 -8.02 -15.34 -3.95
CA ASP A 601 -8.50 -15.35 -5.34
C ASP A 601 -8.05 -16.60 -6.10
N GLU A 602 -6.87 -17.13 -5.74
CA GLU A 602 -6.32 -18.33 -6.34
C GLU A 602 -7.14 -19.61 -6.06
N PHE A 603 -8.11 -19.53 -5.16
CA PHE A 603 -9.09 -20.60 -4.89
C PHE A 603 -10.53 -20.08 -4.80
N LEU A 604 -10.83 -18.94 -5.44
CA LEU A 604 -12.18 -18.38 -5.51
C LEU A 604 -12.80 -18.10 -4.13
N ARG A 605 -12.05 -17.44 -3.24
CA ARG A 605 -12.60 -16.93 -1.97
C ARG A 605 -13.78 -15.99 -2.24
N THR A 606 -14.79 -16.01 -1.37
CA THR A 606 -15.93 -15.10 -1.44
C THR A 606 -16.12 -14.35 -0.13
N GLN A 607 -16.55 -13.10 -0.23
CA GLN A 607 -17.07 -12.27 0.85
C GLN A 607 -18.59 -12.16 0.78
N TYR A 608 -19.21 -13.06 -0.04
CA TYR A 608 -20.67 -13.15 -0.23
C TYR A 608 -21.28 -11.83 -0.75
N GLY A 609 -20.51 -11.10 -1.60
CA GLY A 609 -20.93 -9.86 -2.20
C GLY A 609 -20.79 -8.62 -1.31
N ASN A 610 -20.21 -8.76 -0.11
CA ASN A 610 -19.77 -7.59 0.65
C ASN A 610 -18.45 -7.06 0.05
N ASN A 611 -18.41 -5.80 -0.35
CA ASN A 611 -17.25 -5.19 -0.99
C ASN A 611 -16.50 -4.18 -0.10
N ASN A 612 -16.82 -4.14 1.21
CA ASN A 612 -16.16 -3.24 2.15
C ASN A 612 -16.10 -3.83 3.57
N THR A 613 -15.40 -4.93 3.71
CA THR A 613 -15.35 -5.74 4.95
C THR A 613 -14.36 -5.20 5.99
N TYR A 614 -14.10 -3.88 5.99
CA TYR A 614 -13.06 -3.22 6.82
C TYR A 614 -13.23 -3.43 8.32
N ASN A 615 -14.47 -3.68 8.76
CA ASN A 615 -14.88 -3.79 10.15
C ASN A 615 -15.24 -5.22 10.59
N LEU A 616 -14.99 -6.25 9.75
CA LEU A 616 -15.48 -7.61 10.01
C LEU A 616 -14.32 -8.56 10.35
N ASP A 617 -14.04 -8.74 11.64
CA ASP A 617 -13.15 -9.84 12.09
C ASP A 617 -13.92 -11.16 12.12
N SER A 618 -14.20 -11.71 10.97
CA SER A 618 -15.11 -12.85 10.79
C SER A 618 -14.71 -13.75 9.64
N SER A 619 -15.47 -14.84 9.48
CA SER A 619 -15.31 -15.78 8.37
C SER A 619 -15.52 -15.16 6.98
N ALA A 620 -16.06 -13.94 6.87
CA ALA A 620 -16.10 -13.18 5.63
C ALA A 620 -14.67 -12.83 5.15
N ASN A 621 -13.76 -12.55 6.08
CA ASN A 621 -12.37 -12.18 5.80
C ASN A 621 -11.36 -13.31 6.02
N TRP A 622 -11.71 -14.32 6.82
CA TRP A 622 -10.76 -15.41 7.12
C TRP A 622 -10.72 -16.43 5.97
N MET A 623 -9.53 -16.74 5.50
CA MET A 623 -9.36 -17.75 4.44
C MET A 623 -9.68 -19.15 4.96
N ASN A 624 -10.50 -19.87 4.19
CA ASN A 624 -10.81 -21.28 4.44
C ASN A 624 -10.05 -22.13 3.44
N TYR A 625 -9.23 -23.05 3.93
CA TYR A 625 -8.42 -23.95 3.12
C TYR A 625 -9.07 -25.34 2.90
N THR A 626 -10.33 -25.50 3.29
CA THR A 626 -11.14 -26.68 2.93
C THR A 626 -11.85 -26.39 1.61
N TRP A 627 -11.33 -26.92 0.52
CA TRP A 627 -11.74 -26.56 -0.83
C TRP A 627 -12.68 -27.57 -1.46
N SER A 628 -13.65 -27.08 -2.22
CA SER A 628 -14.42 -27.87 -3.19
C SER A 628 -13.54 -28.30 -4.37
N ALA A 629 -14.06 -29.20 -5.20
CA ALA A 629 -13.41 -29.62 -6.43
C ALA A 629 -13.16 -28.43 -7.38
N ASP A 630 -14.13 -27.51 -7.52
CA ASP A 630 -13.99 -26.30 -8.35
C ASP A 630 -12.87 -25.37 -7.85
N GLN A 631 -12.77 -25.19 -6.52
CA GLN A 631 -11.72 -24.40 -5.91
C GLN A 631 -10.33 -25.03 -6.09
N THR A 632 -10.25 -26.36 -5.97
CA THR A 632 -9.01 -27.10 -6.20
C THR A 632 -8.57 -26.99 -7.67
N ASN A 633 -9.51 -27.10 -8.62
CA ASN A 633 -9.25 -26.93 -10.04
C ASN A 633 -8.77 -25.51 -10.36
N PHE A 634 -9.42 -24.49 -9.77
CA PHE A 634 -9.02 -23.11 -9.98
C PHE A 634 -7.64 -22.81 -9.38
N ASN A 635 -7.33 -23.32 -8.19
CA ASN A 635 -6.00 -23.21 -7.59
C ASN A 635 -4.91 -23.83 -8.47
N THR A 636 -5.20 -24.98 -9.10
CA THR A 636 -4.27 -25.61 -10.04
C THR A 636 -4.08 -24.76 -11.28
N PHE A 637 -5.14 -24.16 -11.81
CA PHE A 637 -5.08 -23.23 -12.93
C PHE A 637 -4.22 -21.99 -12.57
N ALA A 638 -4.47 -21.39 -11.41
CA ALA A 638 -3.69 -20.23 -10.91
C ALA A 638 -2.20 -20.55 -10.78
N LYS A 639 -1.86 -21.67 -10.13
CA LYS A 639 -0.47 -22.13 -9.99
C LYS A 639 0.24 -22.29 -11.34
N ARG A 640 -0.42 -22.91 -12.30
CA ARG A 640 0.16 -23.15 -13.63
C ARG A 640 0.32 -21.85 -14.41
N PHE A 641 -0.61 -20.90 -14.28
CA PHE A 641 -0.50 -19.63 -14.96
C PHE A 641 0.62 -18.76 -14.37
N ILE A 642 0.75 -18.73 -13.06
CA ILE A 642 1.87 -18.04 -12.39
C ILE A 642 3.20 -18.68 -12.84
N ALA A 643 3.29 -20.01 -12.88
CA ALA A 643 4.47 -20.73 -13.35
C ALA A 643 4.79 -20.39 -14.82
N PHE A 644 3.77 -20.33 -15.68
CA PHE A 644 3.90 -19.93 -17.08
C PHE A 644 4.49 -18.53 -17.21
N ARG A 645 3.89 -17.53 -16.53
CA ARG A 645 4.44 -16.15 -16.54
C ARG A 645 5.91 -16.09 -16.08
N LYS A 646 6.25 -16.84 -15.03
CA LYS A 646 7.63 -16.89 -14.50
C LYS A 646 8.61 -17.54 -15.47
N ALA A 647 8.16 -18.54 -16.24
CA ALA A 647 8.98 -19.22 -17.24
C ALA A 647 9.19 -18.40 -18.51
N HIS A 648 8.31 -17.44 -18.79
CA HIS A 648 8.30 -16.67 -20.03
C HIS A 648 8.67 -15.18 -19.80
N PRO A 649 9.97 -14.80 -19.90
CA PRO A 649 10.42 -13.42 -19.74
C PRO A 649 9.80 -12.45 -20.75
N ALA A 650 9.38 -12.92 -21.91
CA ALA A 650 8.65 -12.12 -22.90
C ALA A 650 7.36 -11.47 -22.35
N LEU A 651 6.74 -12.04 -21.32
CA LEU A 651 5.58 -11.46 -20.63
C LEU A 651 5.95 -10.43 -19.55
N ARG A 652 7.24 -10.21 -19.27
CA ARG A 652 7.76 -9.36 -18.21
C ARG A 652 8.80 -8.38 -18.76
N PRO A 653 8.47 -7.58 -19.78
CA PRO A 653 9.42 -6.71 -20.45
C PRO A 653 9.94 -5.62 -19.51
N ALA A 654 11.22 -5.28 -19.63
CA ALA A 654 11.82 -4.16 -18.91
C ALA A 654 11.42 -2.80 -19.51
N ASN A 655 11.17 -2.76 -20.81
CA ASN A 655 10.75 -1.59 -21.58
C ASN A 655 9.46 -1.92 -22.34
N PHE A 656 8.75 -0.91 -22.84
CA PHE A 656 7.59 -1.12 -23.70
C PHE A 656 7.98 -1.85 -24.99
N TYR A 657 7.11 -2.72 -25.46
CA TYR A 657 7.36 -3.51 -26.68
C TYR A 657 7.51 -2.59 -27.89
N ALA A 658 8.52 -2.86 -28.72
CA ALA A 658 8.67 -2.23 -30.00
C ALA A 658 7.70 -2.84 -31.04
N SER A 659 7.23 -2.02 -31.96
CA SER A 659 6.37 -2.43 -33.06
C SER A 659 7.12 -2.89 -34.30
N ASN A 660 8.44 -3.09 -34.19
CA ASN A 660 9.34 -3.53 -35.25
C ASN A 660 10.20 -4.71 -34.79
N ASP A 661 10.76 -5.43 -35.75
CA ASP A 661 11.80 -6.44 -35.56
C ASP A 661 13.11 -5.75 -35.11
N THR A 662 13.69 -6.18 -34.00
CA THR A 662 14.95 -5.64 -33.48
C THR A 662 16.07 -6.67 -33.45
N ASN A 663 15.79 -7.95 -33.77
CA ASN A 663 16.79 -9.03 -33.80
C ASN A 663 17.03 -9.63 -35.22
N GLY A 664 16.30 -9.17 -36.24
CA GLY A 664 16.48 -9.59 -37.63
C GLY A 664 15.82 -10.92 -38.02
N ASN A 665 14.83 -11.38 -37.25
CA ASN A 665 14.13 -12.64 -37.51
C ASN A 665 12.80 -12.46 -38.27
N VAL A 666 12.48 -11.24 -38.71
CA VAL A 666 11.25 -10.85 -39.44
C VAL A 666 10.01 -10.81 -38.55
N MET A 667 10.14 -10.96 -37.23
CA MET A 667 9.02 -10.91 -36.28
C MET A 667 9.17 -9.65 -35.42
N GLU A 668 8.10 -8.86 -35.34
CA GLU A 668 8.08 -7.70 -34.46
C GLU A 668 8.02 -8.15 -32.99
N GLN A 669 8.59 -7.35 -32.08
CA GLN A 669 8.55 -7.65 -30.64
C GLN A 669 7.12 -7.92 -30.16
N MET A 670 6.16 -7.08 -30.59
CA MET A 670 4.73 -7.33 -30.37
C MET A 670 3.90 -6.88 -31.56
N ARG A 671 2.97 -7.71 -32.01
CA ARG A 671 2.05 -7.40 -33.11
C ARG A 671 0.62 -7.75 -32.75
N TRP A 672 -0.31 -6.89 -33.19
CA TRP A 672 -1.74 -7.03 -32.93
C TRP A 672 -2.47 -7.54 -34.17
N PHE A 673 -3.46 -8.43 -33.96
CA PHE A 673 -4.20 -9.10 -35.03
C PHE A 673 -5.72 -9.02 -34.79
N LYS A 674 -6.46 -8.94 -35.89
CA LYS A 674 -7.90 -9.21 -35.93
C LYS A 674 -8.14 -10.73 -35.86
N ALA A 675 -9.39 -11.13 -35.69
CA ALA A 675 -9.75 -12.55 -35.68
C ALA A 675 -9.45 -13.27 -37.02
N ASP A 676 -9.55 -12.56 -38.17
CA ASP A 676 -9.23 -13.10 -39.48
C ASP A 676 -7.73 -13.33 -39.74
N GLY A 677 -6.89 -13.01 -38.78
CA GLY A 677 -5.42 -13.12 -38.86
C GLY A 677 -4.74 -11.91 -39.51
N SER A 678 -5.49 -10.95 -40.04
CA SER A 678 -4.91 -9.71 -40.56
C SER A 678 -4.44 -8.81 -39.41
N VAL A 679 -3.48 -7.94 -39.72
CA VAL A 679 -2.97 -6.95 -38.75
C VAL A 679 -4.08 -5.99 -38.34
N ALA A 680 -4.23 -5.74 -37.05
CA ALA A 680 -5.21 -4.79 -36.55
C ALA A 680 -4.76 -3.35 -36.88
N ASP A 681 -5.54 -2.69 -37.74
CA ASP A 681 -5.32 -1.30 -38.14
C ASP A 681 -5.95 -0.30 -37.15
N SER A 682 -5.68 0.98 -37.32
CA SER A 682 -6.18 2.03 -36.42
C SER A 682 -7.73 2.11 -36.42
N TYR A 683 -8.37 1.83 -37.54
CA TYR A 683 -9.84 1.83 -37.60
C TYR A 683 -10.42 0.69 -36.74
N TYR A 684 -9.83 -0.52 -36.82
CA TYR A 684 -10.21 -1.63 -35.97
C TYR A 684 -9.99 -1.33 -34.49
N MET A 685 -8.82 -0.77 -34.16
CA MET A 685 -8.40 -0.50 -32.78
C MET A 685 -9.24 0.56 -32.08
N THR A 686 -9.82 1.51 -32.82
CA THR A 686 -10.64 2.60 -32.26
C THR A 686 -12.15 2.31 -32.27
N ASN A 687 -12.58 1.20 -32.88
CA ASN A 687 -14.00 0.87 -32.98
C ASN A 687 -14.45 -0.01 -31.81
N SER A 688 -15.22 0.56 -30.90
CA SER A 688 -15.77 -0.12 -29.72
C SER A 688 -16.80 -1.23 -30.03
N SER A 689 -17.22 -1.38 -31.30
CA SER A 689 -18.02 -2.53 -31.71
C SER A 689 -17.19 -3.80 -31.93
N ASN A 690 -15.86 -3.73 -31.89
CA ASN A 690 -14.99 -4.89 -31.97
C ASN A 690 -14.67 -5.41 -30.57
N HIS A 691 -14.96 -6.71 -30.33
CA HIS A 691 -14.73 -7.35 -29.04
C HIS A 691 -13.85 -8.60 -29.17
N ALA A 692 -13.04 -8.69 -30.21
CA ALA A 692 -12.10 -9.79 -30.42
C ALA A 692 -10.73 -9.20 -30.78
N ILE A 693 -9.69 -9.59 -30.10
CA ILE A 693 -8.33 -9.11 -30.35
C ILE A 693 -7.32 -10.21 -30.06
N ALA A 694 -6.22 -10.22 -30.82
CA ALA A 694 -5.11 -11.10 -30.54
C ALA A 694 -3.78 -10.36 -30.66
N TYR A 695 -2.76 -10.89 -30.00
CA TYR A 695 -1.38 -10.43 -30.15
C TYR A 695 -0.40 -11.59 -30.20
N ARG A 696 0.74 -11.35 -30.84
CA ARG A 696 1.91 -12.22 -30.83
C ARG A 696 3.09 -11.44 -30.27
N ILE A 697 3.86 -12.06 -29.37
CA ILE A 697 5.15 -11.56 -28.88
C ILE A 697 6.24 -12.46 -29.46
N ASP A 698 7.32 -11.87 -30.00
CA ASP A 698 8.54 -12.59 -30.34
C ASP A 698 9.30 -12.94 -29.05
N GLY A 699 9.27 -14.20 -28.67
CA GLY A 699 9.96 -14.67 -27.47
C GLY A 699 11.48 -14.61 -27.60
N SER A 700 12.02 -14.73 -28.81
CA SER A 700 13.48 -14.71 -29.04
C SER A 700 14.13 -13.36 -28.70
N GLU A 701 13.39 -12.25 -28.82
CA GLU A 701 13.81 -10.92 -28.41
C GLU A 701 14.12 -10.81 -26.90
N PHE A 702 13.47 -11.67 -26.11
CA PHE A 702 13.53 -11.64 -24.64
C PHE A 702 14.28 -12.85 -24.05
N GLY A 703 14.93 -13.66 -24.89
CA GLY A 703 15.58 -14.90 -24.46
C GLY A 703 14.59 -15.92 -23.90
N ASP A 704 13.34 -15.91 -24.40
CA ASP A 704 12.29 -16.82 -23.99
C ASP A 704 12.50 -18.23 -24.56
N SER A 705 12.03 -19.26 -23.85
CA SER A 705 12.08 -20.64 -24.29
C SER A 705 11.10 -20.94 -25.44
N ALA A 706 10.00 -20.18 -25.54
CA ALA A 706 9.10 -20.17 -26.67
C ALA A 706 9.58 -19.17 -27.72
N SER A 707 9.68 -19.58 -28.99
CA SER A 707 10.07 -18.64 -30.06
C SER A 707 9.04 -17.54 -30.28
N ALA A 708 7.77 -17.82 -30.02
CA ALA A 708 6.72 -16.81 -29.96
C ALA A 708 5.62 -17.22 -28.99
N ILE A 709 4.92 -16.23 -28.45
CA ILE A 709 3.70 -16.41 -27.64
C ILE A 709 2.56 -15.71 -28.37
N TYR A 710 1.45 -16.43 -28.57
CA TYR A 710 0.23 -15.90 -29.15
C TYR A 710 -0.90 -15.94 -28.13
N VAL A 711 -1.59 -14.80 -27.98
CA VAL A 711 -2.75 -14.68 -27.11
C VAL A 711 -3.92 -14.16 -27.94
N ALA A 712 -5.06 -14.83 -27.87
CA ALA A 712 -6.31 -14.35 -28.44
C ALA A 712 -7.37 -14.21 -27.34
N TYR A 713 -8.11 -13.13 -27.39
CA TYR A 713 -9.24 -12.87 -26.53
C TYR A 713 -10.51 -12.65 -27.35
N ASN A 714 -11.52 -13.45 -27.07
CA ASN A 714 -12.86 -13.31 -27.57
C ASN A 714 -13.77 -12.72 -26.48
N GLY A 715 -14.08 -11.44 -26.53
CA GLY A 715 -15.02 -10.77 -25.63
C GLY A 715 -16.49 -10.92 -26.04
N TRP A 716 -16.78 -11.44 -27.26
CA TRP A 716 -18.14 -11.63 -27.76
C TRP A 716 -18.92 -12.67 -26.99
N SER A 717 -20.24 -12.55 -27.04
CA SER A 717 -21.19 -13.57 -26.52
C SER A 717 -21.34 -14.80 -27.45
N GLY A 718 -20.73 -14.78 -28.63
CA GLY A 718 -20.69 -15.89 -29.59
C GLY A 718 -19.27 -16.37 -29.81
N ASP A 719 -19.13 -17.57 -30.39
CA ASP A 719 -17.85 -18.15 -30.77
C ASP A 719 -17.20 -17.36 -31.91
N VAL A 720 -15.88 -17.22 -31.90
CA VAL A 720 -15.10 -16.52 -32.93
C VAL A 720 -13.97 -17.44 -33.41
N ASN A 721 -13.83 -17.56 -34.75
CA ASN A 721 -12.70 -18.23 -35.35
C ASN A 721 -11.51 -17.28 -35.48
N PHE A 722 -10.38 -17.66 -34.88
CA PHE A 722 -9.12 -16.95 -35.01
C PHE A 722 -8.20 -17.65 -36.01
N THR A 723 -7.82 -16.98 -37.08
CA THR A 723 -6.78 -17.40 -38.00
C THR A 723 -5.42 -17.11 -37.39
N LEU A 724 -4.63 -18.16 -37.17
CA LEU A 724 -3.34 -18.06 -36.50
C LEU A 724 -2.28 -17.40 -37.39
N PRO A 725 -1.49 -16.44 -36.85
CA PRO A 725 -0.40 -15.84 -37.61
C PRO A 725 0.79 -16.79 -37.72
N TRP A 726 1.78 -16.41 -38.51
CA TRP A 726 3.04 -17.12 -38.66
C TRP A 726 3.74 -17.37 -37.31
N PRO A 727 4.09 -18.61 -36.93
CA PRO A 727 4.71 -18.96 -35.66
C PRO A 727 6.24 -18.80 -35.61
N GLY A 728 6.87 -18.47 -36.75
CA GLY A 728 8.31 -18.47 -36.94
C GLY A 728 8.76 -19.61 -37.86
N SER A 729 9.97 -19.51 -38.42
CA SER A 729 10.52 -20.49 -39.37
C SER A 729 10.67 -21.88 -38.73
N GLY A 730 10.02 -22.91 -39.34
CA GLY A 730 10.06 -24.30 -38.87
C GLY A 730 9.30 -24.53 -37.55
N LYS A 731 8.45 -23.59 -37.13
CA LYS A 731 7.68 -23.67 -35.88
C LYS A 731 6.21 -23.97 -36.14
N SER A 732 5.56 -24.44 -35.07
CA SER A 732 4.11 -24.68 -35.03
C SER A 732 3.53 -24.18 -33.70
N TRP A 733 2.22 -23.93 -33.67
CA TRP A 733 1.51 -23.51 -32.49
C TRP A 733 1.06 -24.69 -31.63
N TYR A 734 1.28 -24.56 -30.32
CA TYR A 734 0.87 -25.51 -29.29
C TYR A 734 0.05 -24.79 -28.22
N ARG A 735 -1.06 -25.41 -27.79
CA ARG A 735 -1.96 -24.76 -26.82
C ARG A 735 -1.47 -24.93 -25.38
N VAL A 736 -1.24 -23.81 -24.73
CA VAL A 736 -0.95 -23.71 -23.28
C VAL A 736 -2.26 -23.82 -22.51
N THR A 737 -3.21 -22.94 -22.82
CA THR A 737 -4.53 -22.90 -22.16
C THR A 737 -5.60 -22.32 -23.07
N ASP A 738 -6.85 -22.70 -22.78
CA ASP A 738 -8.08 -22.13 -23.29
C ASP A 738 -9.04 -22.01 -22.08
N THR A 739 -9.48 -20.80 -21.74
CA THR A 739 -10.28 -20.56 -20.52
C THR A 739 -11.75 -20.99 -20.64
N ALA A 740 -12.18 -21.46 -21.81
CA ALA A 740 -13.55 -21.94 -22.05
C ALA A 740 -13.95 -23.12 -21.13
N ASN A 741 -15.26 -23.27 -20.91
CA ASN A 741 -15.78 -24.27 -19.95
C ASN A 741 -15.54 -25.73 -20.34
N TRP A 742 -15.31 -26.04 -21.62
CA TRP A 742 -15.16 -27.42 -22.12
C TRP A 742 -13.99 -28.17 -21.49
N GLY A 743 -12.95 -27.47 -21.06
CA GLY A 743 -11.75 -28.06 -20.45
C GLY A 743 -11.73 -28.04 -18.92
N GLU A 744 -12.73 -27.49 -18.25
CA GLU A 744 -12.68 -27.18 -16.82
C GLU A 744 -12.36 -28.39 -15.94
N GLY A 745 -13.00 -29.53 -16.19
CA GLY A 745 -12.78 -30.76 -15.41
C GLY A 745 -11.46 -31.48 -15.70
N ALA A 746 -10.84 -31.22 -16.86
CA ALA A 746 -9.58 -31.83 -17.30
C ALA A 746 -8.37 -30.93 -17.02
N ASN A 747 -8.57 -29.81 -16.30
CA ASN A 747 -7.55 -28.82 -16.06
C ASN A 747 -7.08 -28.12 -17.35
N GLN A 748 -7.67 -27.01 -17.69
CA GLN A 748 -7.54 -26.25 -18.93
C GLN A 748 -6.11 -25.77 -19.25
N PHE A 749 -5.15 -25.99 -18.37
CA PHE A 749 -3.76 -25.59 -18.54
C PHE A 749 -2.89 -26.83 -18.79
N ALA A 750 -2.28 -26.93 -19.97
CA ALA A 750 -1.36 -28.02 -20.28
C ALA A 750 -0.15 -28.02 -19.31
N ALA A 751 0.33 -29.20 -18.96
CA ALA A 751 1.60 -29.32 -18.28
C ALA A 751 2.75 -28.87 -19.22
N PRO A 752 3.81 -28.25 -18.73
CA PRO A 752 4.97 -27.89 -19.55
C PRO A 752 5.52 -29.07 -20.31
N GLY A 753 5.68 -28.91 -21.63
CA GLY A 753 6.12 -29.97 -22.53
C GLY A 753 5.01 -30.92 -23.05
N ALA A 754 3.79 -30.83 -22.48
CA ALA A 754 2.63 -31.65 -22.89
C ALA A 754 1.57 -30.80 -23.62
N GLU A 755 1.92 -29.60 -24.10
CA GLU A 755 1.00 -28.75 -24.83
C GLU A 755 0.58 -29.41 -26.14
N PRO A 756 -0.73 -29.55 -26.39
CA PRO A 756 -1.21 -30.20 -27.60
C PRO A 756 -0.88 -29.36 -28.83
N PHE A 757 -0.45 -30.04 -29.89
CA PHE A 757 -0.26 -29.46 -31.22
C PHE A 757 -1.57 -28.92 -31.77
N ILE A 758 -1.52 -27.71 -32.32
CA ILE A 758 -2.69 -27.02 -32.90
C ILE A 758 -2.55 -26.91 -34.42
N GLY A 759 -1.45 -26.34 -34.91
CA GLY A 759 -1.25 -26.15 -36.36
C GLY A 759 -0.17 -25.10 -36.64
N GLY A 760 -0.05 -24.74 -37.91
CA GLY A 760 0.85 -23.69 -38.38
C GLY A 760 0.12 -22.37 -38.66
N GLU A 761 0.76 -21.54 -39.50
CA GLU A 761 0.15 -20.32 -40.05
C GLU A 761 -1.16 -20.65 -40.81
N TYR A 762 -2.13 -19.74 -40.75
CA TYR A 762 -3.48 -19.86 -41.35
C TYR A 762 -4.38 -20.95 -40.76
N TYR A 763 -3.95 -21.69 -39.75
CA TYR A 763 -4.85 -22.60 -39.04
C TYR A 763 -5.96 -21.80 -38.37
N SER A 764 -7.22 -22.24 -38.46
CA SER A 764 -8.38 -21.60 -37.86
C SER A 764 -8.71 -22.26 -36.51
N TYR A 765 -8.61 -21.52 -35.44
CA TYR A 765 -8.97 -21.94 -34.07
C TYR A 765 -10.31 -21.34 -33.64
N GLY A 766 -11.30 -22.20 -33.38
CA GLY A 766 -12.61 -21.77 -32.89
C GLY A 766 -12.58 -21.47 -31.39
N LEU A 767 -12.42 -20.22 -31.01
CA LEU A 767 -12.41 -19.77 -29.61
C LEU A 767 -13.83 -19.48 -29.12
N LYS A 768 -14.22 -20.13 -28.03
CA LYS A 768 -15.55 -20.00 -27.44
C LYS A 768 -15.83 -18.56 -26.93
N ALA A 769 -17.12 -18.27 -26.81
CA ALA A 769 -17.59 -16.99 -26.26
C ALA A 769 -16.92 -16.63 -24.92
N ARG A 770 -16.49 -15.39 -24.79
CA ARG A 770 -15.87 -14.84 -23.56
C ARG A 770 -14.75 -15.72 -23.03
N SER A 771 -13.75 -16.00 -23.86
CA SER A 771 -12.62 -16.86 -23.53
C SER A 771 -11.29 -16.27 -23.98
N VAL A 772 -10.22 -16.74 -23.35
CA VAL A 772 -8.83 -16.43 -23.66
C VAL A 772 -8.12 -17.68 -24.13
N LEU A 773 -7.37 -17.59 -25.21
CA LEU A 773 -6.49 -18.63 -25.73
C LEU A 773 -5.03 -18.21 -25.58
N VAL A 774 -4.17 -19.12 -25.13
CA VAL A 774 -2.72 -18.92 -25.10
C VAL A 774 -2.03 -20.06 -25.85
N LEU A 775 -1.21 -19.69 -26.83
CA LEU A 775 -0.39 -20.61 -27.59
C LEU A 775 1.10 -20.24 -27.47
N ILE A 776 1.97 -21.24 -27.58
CA ILE A 776 3.41 -21.07 -27.75
C ILE A 776 3.88 -21.68 -29.05
N ALA A 777 4.86 -21.06 -29.67
CA ALA A 777 5.51 -21.61 -30.87
C ALA A 777 6.77 -22.38 -30.47
N LYS A 778 6.85 -23.63 -30.91
CA LYS A 778 8.01 -24.53 -30.74
C LYS A 778 8.34 -25.32 -32.02
#